data_6ebe31d3f5d1fab8c50418691086e93c
#
_entry.id   6ebe31d3f5d1fab8c50418691086e93c
#
_cell.length_a   1.000
_cell.length_b   1.000
_cell.length_c   1.000
_cell.angle_alpha   90.00
_cell.angle_beta   90.00
_cell.angle_gamma   90.00
#
_symmetry.space_group_name_H-M   'P 1'
#
loop_
_entity.id
_entity.type
_entity.pdbx_description
1 polymer ?
#
loop_
_entity_poly.entity_id
_entity_poly.type
_entity_poly.pdbx_seq_one_letter_code
_entity_poly.pdbx_strand_id
1 'polypeptide(L)'
;MSERYTITAALPYTNGPIHIGHLAGVYVPADIFARYQRLKNNDVAFICGSDEHGVAISIKAKKEGTTPKEIIDKYHKIIKDSLRDFGISFDNYSRTSLPIHYQTASEFFRTLYEKGDFIEETSEQLYDEQAGQFLADRFVIGTCPKCGNEEAYGDQCERCGTSLNATDLINPKSTLTGSKPVLRETKHWFLPLQNYSEFLEKWIIEGHKNDWKPNVYGQVKSWLDDGLRPRAVTRDLDWGIPVPVEGAEGKVLYVWFDAPIGYISSTKEWAARVGKDWEPYWKDEKTKLIHFIGKDNIVFHCIIFPAMLKAEGSYILPENVPANEFLNLEGNKLSTSKNWAVWLNEYLDEFPSQQDTLRYVITANAPETKDNDFTWRDFQARNNNELVAIYGNFINRVMVLTEKYYKGVVPSVGTLTQVDKEAIAQIKELTQKIEQSLERYRFREAQQELMNIARLGNKYLADEEPWKLIKEDPKRVETIMYVALHIATALAVTSEPFLPFTSAKLKQMLNFATMSKAPVWEDVLHSDSLIAPGHTIGKSALLFEKIEDEVIQKQIDKLENSKREKQQAAVANNTSVAPQKELISYEDFAKMDIRIGTILEAEKMPKADKLLILKVDTGLDQRTIVSGIAQSFDPKEIIGKKVTVLANLAPRKLRGVESHGMILMVENKEGKYVFLNPDADGIANGTEVK
;
A
#
# COMPACT_ATOMS: atom_id res chain seq x y z
N MET A 1 23.49 0.88 -28.13
CA MET A 1 22.21 0.46 -28.77
C MET A 1 21.12 0.73 -27.78
N SER A 2 19.95 1.21 -28.22
CA SER A 2 18.80 1.41 -27.34
C SER A 2 18.34 0.06 -26.80
N GLU A 3 18.20 -0.06 -25.47
CA GLU A 3 17.66 -1.25 -24.81
C GLU A 3 16.13 -1.18 -24.80
N ARG A 4 15.46 -2.34 -24.73
CA ARG A 4 14.00 -2.38 -24.60
C ARG A 4 13.61 -2.77 -23.18
N TYR A 5 12.64 -2.04 -22.64
CA TYR A 5 12.08 -2.26 -21.33
C TYR A 5 10.57 -2.47 -21.37
N THR A 6 10.10 -3.49 -20.69
CA THR A 6 8.71 -3.61 -20.27
C THR A 6 8.67 -3.36 -18.77
N ILE A 7 8.13 -2.21 -18.39
CA ILE A 7 8.02 -1.79 -16.99
C ILE A 7 6.54 -1.90 -16.60
N THR A 8 6.26 -2.64 -15.54
CA THR A 8 4.90 -2.78 -15.04
C THR A 8 4.80 -2.26 -13.61
N ALA A 9 3.63 -1.76 -13.25
CA ALA A 9 3.27 -1.40 -11.89
C ALA A 9 2.09 -2.26 -11.43
N ALA A 10 2.11 -2.77 -10.20
CA ALA A 10 1.07 -3.63 -9.67
C ALA A 10 -0.32 -3.02 -9.89
N LEU A 11 -1.25 -3.81 -10.41
CA LEU A 11 -2.61 -3.39 -10.70
C LEU A 11 -3.34 -3.06 -9.40
N PRO A 12 -3.88 -1.84 -9.24
CA PRO A 12 -4.69 -1.52 -8.06
C PRO A 12 -6.04 -2.20 -8.12
N TYR A 13 -6.49 -2.69 -6.99
CA TYR A 13 -7.79 -3.29 -6.83
C TYR A 13 -8.91 -2.23 -6.89
N THR A 14 -9.91 -2.42 -7.74
CA THR A 14 -10.90 -1.39 -8.09
C THR A 14 -12.08 -1.35 -7.11
N ASN A 15 -11.82 -1.43 -5.82
CA ASN A 15 -12.83 -1.35 -4.76
C ASN A 15 -12.78 -0.06 -3.94
N GLY A 16 -11.93 0.88 -4.32
CA GLY A 16 -11.74 2.17 -3.66
C GLY A 16 -10.74 3.07 -4.39
N PRO A 17 -10.58 4.35 -3.98
CA PRO A 17 -9.52 5.20 -4.48
C PRO A 17 -8.15 4.72 -3.98
N ILE A 18 -7.08 5.22 -4.59
CA ILE A 18 -5.70 4.97 -4.15
C ILE A 18 -5.22 6.06 -3.19
N HIS A 19 -4.28 5.71 -2.33
CA HIS A 19 -3.69 6.60 -1.34
C HIS A 19 -2.15 6.67 -1.46
N ILE A 20 -1.53 7.55 -0.70
CA ILE A 20 -0.07 7.78 -0.72
C ILE A 20 0.78 6.52 -0.53
N GLY A 21 0.28 5.50 0.18
CA GLY A 21 0.96 4.22 0.33
C GLY A 21 1.13 3.47 -1.00
N HIS A 22 0.11 3.49 -1.87
CA HIS A 22 0.21 2.93 -3.22
C HIS A 22 1.21 3.72 -4.08
N LEU A 23 1.21 5.06 -3.94
CA LEU A 23 2.14 5.92 -4.67
C LEU A 23 3.60 5.63 -4.28
N ALA A 24 3.90 5.63 -2.98
CA ALA A 24 5.24 5.39 -2.47
C ALA A 24 5.72 3.95 -2.68
N GLY A 25 4.79 2.98 -2.57
CA GLY A 25 5.10 1.56 -2.73
C GLY A 25 5.36 1.15 -4.18
N VAL A 26 4.61 1.73 -5.11
CA VAL A 26 4.55 1.20 -6.50
C VAL A 26 4.69 2.29 -7.57
N TYR A 27 3.75 3.26 -7.62
CA TYR A 27 3.57 4.06 -8.84
C TYR A 27 4.63 5.12 -9.05
N VAL A 28 5.08 5.80 -7.99
CA VAL A 28 6.14 6.82 -8.10
C VAL A 28 7.50 6.20 -8.42
N PRO A 29 7.97 5.14 -7.73
CA PRO A 29 9.23 4.49 -8.11
C PRO A 29 9.21 3.94 -9.54
N ALA A 30 8.09 3.35 -10.00
CA ALA A 30 7.95 2.87 -11.37
C ALA A 30 8.02 4.01 -12.39
N ASP A 31 7.34 5.13 -12.14
CA ASP A 31 7.34 6.30 -13.02
C ASP A 31 8.72 6.98 -13.08
N ILE A 32 9.41 7.10 -11.94
CA ILE A 32 10.79 7.62 -11.90
C ILE A 32 11.70 6.77 -12.80
N PHE A 33 11.62 5.45 -12.68
CA PHE A 33 12.44 4.55 -13.47
C PHE A 33 12.08 4.58 -14.95
N ALA A 34 10.80 4.60 -15.29
CA ALA A 34 10.33 4.68 -16.69
C ALA A 34 10.76 6.00 -17.35
N ARG A 35 10.63 7.14 -16.68
CA ARG A 35 11.11 8.43 -17.17
C ARG A 35 12.61 8.47 -17.38
N TYR A 36 13.36 7.94 -16.41
CA TYR A 36 14.82 7.84 -16.52
C TYR A 36 15.23 7.01 -17.74
N GLN A 37 14.64 5.83 -17.95
CA GLN A 37 14.97 5.00 -19.10
C GLN A 37 14.60 5.68 -20.44
N ARG A 38 13.50 6.43 -20.50
CA ARG A 38 13.16 7.24 -21.69
C ARG A 38 14.14 8.38 -21.93
N LEU A 39 14.64 9.04 -20.88
CA LEU A 39 15.68 10.08 -21.00
C LEU A 39 17.01 9.53 -21.51
N LYS A 40 17.26 8.24 -21.31
CA LYS A 40 18.39 7.49 -21.91
C LYS A 40 18.12 7.01 -23.35
N ASN A 41 16.99 7.42 -23.95
CA ASN A 41 16.54 7.00 -25.26
C ASN A 41 16.32 5.48 -25.41
N ASN A 42 15.98 4.77 -24.34
CA ASN A 42 15.58 3.38 -24.36
C ASN A 42 14.12 3.23 -24.86
N ASP A 43 13.80 2.09 -25.47
CA ASP A 43 12.44 1.74 -25.92
C ASP A 43 11.65 1.21 -24.71
N VAL A 44 10.74 2.01 -24.17
CA VAL A 44 10.02 1.74 -22.93
C VAL A 44 8.54 1.54 -23.19
N ALA A 45 7.98 0.44 -22.72
CA ALA A 45 6.55 0.24 -22.52
C ALA A 45 6.24 0.25 -21.01
N PHE A 46 5.63 1.31 -20.51
CA PHE A 46 5.24 1.45 -19.11
C PHE A 46 3.76 1.17 -18.93
N ILE A 47 3.45 -0.01 -18.37
CA ILE A 47 2.15 -0.66 -18.43
C ILE A 47 1.55 -0.82 -17.04
N CYS A 48 0.25 -0.53 -16.91
CA CYS A 48 -0.57 -0.82 -15.74
C CYS A 48 -2.02 -1.06 -16.16
N GLY A 49 -2.90 -1.19 -15.19
CA GLY A 49 -4.34 -1.32 -15.37
C GLY A 49 -5.05 -1.48 -14.04
N SER A 50 -6.36 -1.56 -14.08
CA SER A 50 -7.20 -1.86 -12.91
C SER A 50 -7.43 -3.36 -12.79
N ASP A 51 -7.22 -3.91 -11.58
CA ASP A 51 -7.70 -5.24 -11.21
C ASP A 51 -9.18 -5.15 -10.83
N GLU A 52 -10.05 -5.77 -11.63
CA GLU A 52 -11.49 -5.59 -11.60
C GLU A 52 -12.28 -6.86 -11.28
N HIS A 53 -11.59 -7.96 -10.94
CA HIS A 53 -12.21 -9.22 -10.59
C HIS A 53 -12.06 -9.55 -9.11
N GLY A 54 -12.82 -10.56 -8.65
CA GLY A 54 -12.70 -11.13 -7.31
C GLY A 54 -13.72 -10.65 -6.29
N VAL A 55 -13.69 -11.34 -5.16
CA VAL A 55 -14.72 -11.32 -4.10
C VAL A 55 -14.94 -9.94 -3.48
N ALA A 56 -13.87 -9.14 -3.27
CA ALA A 56 -13.99 -7.86 -2.57
C ALA A 56 -14.84 -6.83 -3.35
N ILE A 57 -14.86 -6.91 -4.69
CA ILE A 57 -15.70 -6.06 -5.53
C ILE A 57 -17.17 -6.48 -5.38
N SER A 58 -17.45 -7.78 -5.41
CA SER A 58 -18.81 -8.31 -5.21
C SER A 58 -19.35 -7.97 -3.82
N ILE A 59 -18.54 -8.08 -2.76
CA ILE A 59 -18.90 -7.67 -1.40
C ILE A 59 -19.23 -6.18 -1.36
N LYS A 60 -18.38 -5.35 -1.97
CA LYS A 60 -18.60 -3.89 -2.00
C LYS A 60 -19.88 -3.52 -2.76
N ALA A 61 -20.11 -4.15 -3.91
CA ALA A 61 -21.33 -3.95 -4.69
C ALA A 61 -22.58 -4.28 -3.87
N LYS A 62 -22.61 -5.43 -3.18
CA LYS A 62 -23.72 -5.81 -2.29
C LYS A 62 -23.91 -4.81 -1.15
N LYS A 63 -22.82 -4.34 -0.53
CA LYS A 63 -22.85 -3.36 0.57
C LYS A 63 -23.37 -1.98 0.12
N GLU A 64 -23.04 -1.56 -1.11
CA GLU A 64 -23.51 -0.29 -1.69
C GLU A 64 -24.86 -0.42 -2.43
N GLY A 65 -25.43 -1.61 -2.51
CA GLY A 65 -26.72 -1.85 -3.20
C GLY A 65 -26.64 -1.65 -4.71
N THR A 66 -25.48 -1.96 -5.30
CA THR A 66 -25.18 -1.76 -6.72
C THR A 66 -24.59 -3.02 -7.37
N THR A 67 -24.15 -2.94 -8.62
CA THR A 67 -23.52 -4.06 -9.35
C THR A 67 -22.00 -4.00 -9.29
N PRO A 68 -21.27 -5.14 -9.40
CA PRO A 68 -19.83 -5.15 -9.54
C PRO A 68 -19.33 -4.24 -10.66
N LYS A 69 -20.06 -4.21 -11.81
CA LYS A 69 -19.71 -3.36 -12.94
C LYS A 69 -19.73 -1.87 -12.62
N GLU A 70 -20.73 -1.38 -11.90
CA GLU A 70 -20.81 0.03 -11.49
C GLU A 70 -19.71 0.40 -10.51
N ILE A 71 -19.33 -0.52 -9.60
CA ILE A 71 -18.18 -0.31 -8.69
C ILE A 71 -16.90 -0.14 -9.49
N ILE A 72 -16.59 -1.06 -10.40
CA ILE A 72 -15.32 -0.99 -11.16
C ILE A 72 -15.31 0.21 -12.10
N ASP A 73 -16.41 0.57 -12.75
CA ASP A 73 -16.47 1.73 -13.63
C ASP A 73 -16.21 3.03 -12.87
N LYS A 74 -16.79 3.16 -11.68
CA LYS A 74 -16.58 4.31 -10.77
C LYS A 74 -15.11 4.43 -10.35
N TYR A 75 -14.54 3.37 -9.79
CA TYR A 75 -13.21 3.43 -9.21
C TYR A 75 -12.10 3.37 -10.26
N HIS A 76 -12.30 2.66 -11.36
CA HIS A 76 -11.36 2.74 -12.50
C HIS A 76 -11.18 4.20 -12.96
N LYS A 77 -12.28 4.92 -13.15
CA LYS A 77 -12.23 6.32 -13.58
C LYS A 77 -11.47 7.19 -12.57
N ILE A 78 -11.81 7.07 -11.29
CA ILE A 78 -11.16 7.85 -10.21
C ILE A 78 -9.65 7.56 -10.17
N ILE A 79 -9.25 6.29 -10.19
CA ILE A 79 -7.85 5.88 -10.11
C ILE A 79 -7.09 6.35 -11.34
N LYS A 80 -7.60 6.06 -12.53
CA LYS A 80 -6.96 6.44 -13.80
C LYS A 80 -6.74 7.94 -13.93
N ASP A 81 -7.79 8.73 -13.64
CA ASP A 81 -7.71 10.19 -13.72
C ASP A 81 -6.74 10.73 -12.67
N SER A 82 -6.80 10.24 -11.43
CA SER A 82 -5.90 10.66 -10.36
C SER A 82 -4.42 10.35 -10.68
N LEU A 83 -4.11 9.18 -11.21
CA LEU A 83 -2.75 8.81 -11.60
C LEU A 83 -2.23 9.69 -12.74
N ARG A 84 -3.06 9.94 -13.77
CA ARG A 84 -2.75 10.86 -14.88
C ARG A 84 -2.46 12.27 -14.35
N ASP A 85 -3.36 12.81 -13.52
CA ASP A 85 -3.29 14.19 -13.02
C ASP A 85 -2.15 14.37 -12.01
N PHE A 86 -1.73 13.29 -11.36
CA PHE A 86 -0.52 13.21 -10.54
C PHE A 86 0.77 13.07 -11.36
N GLY A 87 0.65 12.89 -12.68
CA GLY A 87 1.76 12.82 -13.61
C GLY A 87 2.45 11.46 -13.68
N ILE A 88 1.75 10.35 -13.39
CA ILE A 88 2.26 9.01 -13.68
C ILE A 88 2.16 8.76 -15.20
N SER A 89 3.28 8.49 -15.85
CA SER A 89 3.44 8.49 -17.31
C SER A 89 3.22 7.14 -17.97
N PHE A 90 2.16 6.41 -17.59
CA PHE A 90 1.83 5.14 -18.24
C PHE A 90 1.63 5.29 -19.75
N ASP A 91 2.22 4.39 -20.53
CA ASP A 91 1.89 4.24 -21.95
C ASP A 91 0.50 3.62 -22.13
N ASN A 92 0.10 2.74 -21.23
CA ASN A 92 -1.27 2.23 -21.13
C ASN A 92 -1.70 1.96 -19.69
N TYR A 93 -2.91 2.38 -19.37
CA TYR A 93 -3.62 2.03 -18.13
C TYR A 93 -4.92 1.33 -18.51
N SER A 94 -4.92 0.00 -18.52
CA SER A 94 -5.98 -0.88 -19.01
C SER A 94 -6.96 -1.32 -17.89
N ARG A 95 -7.76 -2.34 -18.18
CA ARG A 95 -8.75 -2.95 -17.28
C ARG A 95 -8.79 -4.45 -17.49
N THR A 96 -8.88 -5.23 -16.41
CA THR A 96 -9.05 -6.69 -16.54
C THR A 96 -10.47 -7.10 -16.98
N SER A 97 -11.44 -6.20 -16.94
CA SER A 97 -12.79 -6.45 -17.49
C SER A 97 -12.95 -6.22 -18.98
N LEU A 98 -11.90 -5.86 -19.72
CA LEU A 98 -11.98 -5.66 -21.17
C LEU A 98 -11.97 -6.98 -21.95
N PRO A 99 -12.65 -7.03 -23.14
CA PRO A 99 -12.65 -8.23 -23.97
C PRO A 99 -11.27 -8.75 -24.34
N ILE A 100 -10.30 -7.86 -24.60
CA ILE A 100 -8.90 -8.24 -24.91
C ILE A 100 -8.25 -8.99 -23.76
N HIS A 101 -8.57 -8.63 -22.51
CA HIS A 101 -8.06 -9.34 -21.36
C HIS A 101 -8.74 -10.70 -21.19
N TYR A 102 -10.08 -10.78 -21.35
CA TYR A 102 -10.82 -12.05 -21.33
C TYR A 102 -10.26 -13.03 -22.35
N GLN A 103 -10.01 -12.56 -23.56
CA GLN A 103 -9.40 -13.38 -24.60
C GLN A 103 -8.00 -13.85 -24.19
N THR A 104 -7.12 -12.93 -23.78
CA THR A 104 -5.72 -13.24 -23.44
C THR A 104 -5.62 -14.22 -22.26
N ALA A 105 -6.41 -14.01 -21.20
CA ALA A 105 -6.41 -14.89 -20.02
C ALA A 105 -7.01 -16.27 -20.33
N SER A 106 -8.06 -16.31 -21.16
CA SER A 106 -8.65 -17.56 -21.63
C SER A 106 -7.69 -18.36 -22.52
N GLU A 107 -6.98 -17.70 -23.43
CA GLU A 107 -5.94 -18.34 -24.28
C GLU A 107 -4.81 -18.87 -23.42
N PHE A 108 -4.35 -18.10 -22.43
CA PHE A 108 -3.29 -18.50 -21.51
C PHE A 108 -3.71 -19.75 -20.70
N PHE A 109 -4.92 -19.75 -20.15
CA PHE A 109 -5.45 -20.91 -19.41
C PHE A 109 -5.56 -22.16 -20.30
N ARG A 110 -6.12 -22.02 -21.52
CA ARG A 110 -6.22 -23.14 -22.47
C ARG A 110 -4.87 -23.73 -22.83
N THR A 111 -3.86 -22.90 -23.06
CA THR A 111 -2.50 -23.34 -23.36
C THR A 111 -1.95 -24.24 -22.26
N LEU A 112 -2.11 -23.85 -21.00
CA LEU A 112 -1.67 -24.66 -19.85
C LEU A 112 -2.52 -25.94 -19.71
N TYR A 113 -3.83 -25.83 -19.90
CA TYR A 113 -4.76 -26.97 -19.85
C TYR A 113 -4.43 -28.03 -20.92
N GLU A 114 -4.21 -27.64 -22.16
CA GLU A 114 -3.88 -28.52 -23.28
C GLU A 114 -2.50 -29.15 -23.11
N LYS A 115 -1.56 -28.51 -22.44
CA LYS A 115 -0.26 -29.09 -22.06
C LYS A 115 -0.35 -30.09 -20.90
N GLY A 116 -1.47 -30.13 -20.19
CA GLY A 116 -1.63 -30.97 -19.01
C GLY A 116 -0.91 -30.44 -17.76
N ASP A 117 -0.68 -29.11 -17.69
CA ASP A 117 0.01 -28.46 -16.59
C ASP A 117 -0.87 -28.25 -15.35
N PHE A 118 -2.17 -28.56 -15.41
CA PHE A 118 -3.08 -28.46 -14.27
C PHE A 118 -3.40 -29.82 -13.67
N ILE A 119 -3.55 -29.83 -12.33
CA ILE A 119 -4.15 -30.92 -11.59
C ILE A 119 -5.64 -30.61 -11.41
N GLU A 120 -6.51 -31.57 -11.73
CA GLU A 120 -7.94 -31.48 -11.43
C GLU A 120 -8.24 -32.16 -10.11
N GLU A 121 -8.82 -31.45 -9.16
CA GLU A 121 -9.20 -32.01 -7.86
C GLU A 121 -10.66 -31.67 -7.52
N THR A 122 -11.38 -32.63 -7.02
CA THR A 122 -12.66 -32.44 -6.35
C THR A 122 -12.40 -32.34 -4.85
N SER A 123 -12.79 -31.25 -4.24
CA SER A 123 -12.59 -31.01 -2.81
C SER A 123 -13.85 -30.46 -2.18
N GLU A 124 -13.99 -30.65 -0.87
CA GLU A 124 -15.08 -30.00 -0.11
C GLU A 124 -14.75 -28.54 0.13
N GLN A 125 -15.70 -27.66 -0.20
CA GLN A 125 -15.63 -26.22 0.02
C GLN A 125 -16.83 -25.76 0.83
N LEU A 126 -16.70 -24.62 1.51
CA LEU A 126 -17.77 -24.04 2.29
C LEU A 126 -18.86 -23.46 1.37
N TYR A 127 -20.10 -23.83 1.65
CA TYR A 127 -21.29 -23.40 0.90
C TYR A 127 -22.31 -22.76 1.85
N ASP A 128 -22.83 -21.61 1.46
CA ASP A 128 -23.92 -20.94 2.19
C ASP A 128 -25.25 -21.33 1.58
N GLU A 129 -26.03 -22.13 2.29
CA GLU A 129 -27.34 -22.60 1.84
C GLU A 129 -28.37 -21.45 1.73
N GLN A 130 -28.25 -20.41 2.56
CA GLN A 130 -29.15 -19.26 2.53
C GLN A 130 -28.83 -18.33 1.35
N ALA A 131 -27.55 -18.14 1.02
CA ALA A 131 -27.12 -17.35 -0.13
C ALA A 131 -27.15 -18.18 -1.44
N GLY A 132 -27.23 -19.51 -1.37
CA GLY A 132 -27.24 -20.41 -2.51
C GLY A 132 -25.93 -20.43 -3.30
N GLN A 133 -24.77 -20.17 -2.64
CA GLN A 133 -23.48 -20.09 -3.31
C GLN A 133 -22.32 -20.62 -2.48
N PHE A 134 -21.23 -21.04 -3.14
CA PHE A 134 -19.97 -21.33 -2.49
C PHE A 134 -19.34 -20.08 -1.88
N LEU A 135 -18.63 -20.24 -0.77
CA LEU A 135 -17.98 -19.17 -0.04
C LEU A 135 -16.48 -19.23 -0.26
N ALA A 136 -16.02 -18.45 -1.23
CA ALA A 136 -14.59 -18.31 -1.48
C ALA A 136 -13.99 -17.20 -0.61
N ASP A 137 -12.75 -17.42 -0.17
CA ASP A 137 -11.87 -16.37 0.35
C ASP A 137 -12.53 -15.48 1.43
N ARG A 138 -12.81 -14.21 1.12
CA ARG A 138 -13.37 -13.21 2.05
C ARG A 138 -14.88 -13.31 2.27
N PHE A 139 -15.54 -14.22 1.61
CA PHE A 139 -16.91 -14.58 1.96
C PHE A 139 -17.02 -15.41 3.24
N VAL A 140 -15.89 -15.86 3.78
CA VAL A 140 -15.82 -16.57 5.06
C VAL A 140 -14.97 -15.81 6.06
N ILE A 141 -15.47 -15.74 7.28
CA ILE A 141 -14.75 -15.23 8.44
C ILE A 141 -14.79 -16.27 9.54
N GLY A 142 -13.71 -16.38 10.32
CA GLY A 142 -13.62 -17.33 11.42
C GLY A 142 -12.35 -17.15 12.22
N THR A 143 -12.08 -18.09 13.15
CA THR A 143 -10.88 -18.02 13.99
C THR A 143 -9.67 -18.63 13.28
N CYS A 144 -8.60 -17.84 13.19
CA CYS A 144 -7.33 -18.30 12.62
C CYS A 144 -6.73 -19.45 13.45
N PRO A 145 -6.41 -20.59 12.87
CA PRO A 145 -5.85 -21.74 13.60
C PRO A 145 -4.43 -21.46 14.13
N LYS A 146 -3.69 -20.50 13.54
CA LYS A 146 -2.31 -20.18 13.92
C LYS A 146 -2.21 -19.17 15.07
N CYS A 147 -2.97 -18.09 15.05
CA CYS A 147 -2.82 -17.00 16.02
C CYS A 147 -4.07 -16.71 16.86
N GLY A 148 -5.18 -17.43 16.67
CA GLY A 148 -6.42 -17.25 17.42
C GLY A 148 -7.18 -15.96 17.11
N ASN A 149 -6.88 -15.27 16.01
CA ASN A 149 -7.65 -14.12 15.57
C ASN A 149 -9.06 -14.56 15.15
N GLU A 150 -10.09 -14.07 15.79
CA GLU A 150 -11.49 -14.46 15.56
C GLU A 150 -12.09 -13.86 14.29
N GLU A 151 -11.40 -12.89 13.69
CA GLU A 151 -11.83 -12.18 12.47
C GLU A 151 -10.86 -12.47 11.29
N ALA A 152 -10.38 -13.70 11.17
CA ALA A 152 -9.56 -14.09 10.02
C ALA A 152 -10.43 -14.42 8.81
N TYR A 153 -10.04 -13.93 7.63
CA TYR A 153 -10.67 -14.30 6.36
C TYR A 153 -10.16 -15.65 5.84
N GLY A 154 -10.93 -16.24 4.93
CA GLY A 154 -10.65 -17.57 4.39
C GLY A 154 -9.43 -17.65 3.47
N ASP A 155 -8.89 -16.52 2.99
CA ASP A 155 -7.70 -16.44 2.13
C ASP A 155 -6.41 -16.16 2.94
N GLN A 156 -6.52 -15.27 3.94
CA GLN A 156 -5.37 -14.82 4.73
C GLN A 156 -5.81 -14.26 6.08
N CYS A 157 -5.04 -14.53 7.12
CA CYS A 157 -5.22 -13.87 8.40
C CYS A 157 -4.55 -12.50 8.39
N GLU A 158 -5.34 -11.41 8.48
CA GLU A 158 -4.82 -10.05 8.47
C GLU A 158 -3.94 -9.70 9.68
N ARG A 159 -4.04 -10.48 10.79
CA ARG A 159 -3.23 -10.26 11.99
C ARG A 159 -1.83 -10.86 11.88
N CYS A 160 -1.72 -12.12 11.45
CA CYS A 160 -0.43 -12.83 11.42
C CYS A 160 0.12 -13.07 10.01
N GLY A 161 -0.63 -12.67 8.95
CA GLY A 161 -0.20 -12.79 7.57
C GLY A 161 -0.20 -14.22 7.01
N THR A 162 -0.68 -15.23 7.78
CA THR A 162 -0.71 -16.60 7.32
C THR A 162 -1.74 -16.79 6.22
N SER A 163 -1.33 -17.39 5.10
CA SER A 163 -2.25 -17.85 4.05
C SER A 163 -3.09 -19.01 4.58
N LEU A 164 -4.40 -18.97 4.33
CA LEU A 164 -5.39 -19.92 4.81
C LEU A 164 -6.20 -20.46 3.63
N ASN A 165 -6.81 -21.65 3.82
CA ASN A 165 -7.99 -22.03 3.07
C ASN A 165 -9.21 -21.72 3.93
N ALA A 166 -10.34 -21.39 3.31
CA ALA A 166 -11.57 -21.09 4.04
C ALA A 166 -12.01 -22.24 4.98
N THR A 167 -11.72 -23.46 4.59
CA THR A 167 -11.99 -24.69 5.36
C THR A 167 -11.08 -24.88 6.58
N ASP A 168 -9.94 -24.17 6.64
CA ASP A 168 -9.01 -24.24 7.80
C ASP A 168 -9.48 -23.37 8.98
N LEU A 169 -10.42 -22.45 8.75
CA LEU A 169 -10.93 -21.55 9.79
C LEU A 169 -11.71 -22.32 10.85
N ILE A 170 -11.47 -21.99 12.11
CA ILE A 170 -12.24 -22.53 13.24
C ILE A 170 -13.53 -21.70 13.38
N ASN A 171 -14.68 -22.36 13.50
CA ASN A 171 -16.01 -21.75 13.56
C ASN A 171 -16.29 -20.78 12.40
N PRO A 172 -16.18 -21.23 11.13
CA PRO A 172 -16.40 -20.37 9.98
C PRO A 172 -17.84 -19.87 9.94
N LYS A 173 -18.01 -18.62 9.48
CA LYS A 173 -19.30 -17.97 9.25
C LYS A 173 -19.30 -17.30 7.87
N SER A 174 -20.43 -17.36 7.20
CA SER A 174 -20.66 -16.58 5.96
C SER A 174 -20.68 -15.09 6.26
N THR A 175 -19.90 -14.30 5.51
CA THR A 175 -19.97 -12.83 5.60
C THR A 175 -21.19 -12.27 4.85
N LEU A 176 -21.91 -13.11 4.09
CA LEU A 176 -23.11 -12.72 3.33
C LEU A 176 -24.38 -12.77 4.18
N THR A 177 -24.54 -13.85 4.94
CA THR A 177 -25.78 -14.14 5.68
C THR A 177 -25.55 -14.23 7.19
N GLY A 178 -24.29 -14.37 7.65
CA GLY A 178 -23.95 -14.67 9.04
C GLY A 178 -24.17 -16.14 9.42
N SER A 179 -24.70 -16.97 8.49
CA SER A 179 -24.97 -18.39 8.73
C SER A 179 -23.70 -19.21 8.91
N LYS A 180 -23.84 -20.37 9.55
CA LYS A 180 -22.78 -21.38 9.55
C LYS A 180 -22.80 -22.12 8.21
N PRO A 181 -21.72 -22.09 7.41
CA PRO A 181 -21.69 -22.77 6.12
C PRO A 181 -21.61 -24.29 6.28
N VAL A 182 -22.03 -25.00 5.22
CA VAL A 182 -21.88 -26.46 5.09
C VAL A 182 -20.79 -26.80 4.08
N LEU A 183 -20.23 -28.00 4.15
CA LEU A 183 -19.29 -28.50 3.15
C LEU A 183 -20.05 -29.07 1.96
N ARG A 184 -19.64 -28.72 0.74
CA ARG A 184 -20.08 -29.31 -0.52
C ARG A 184 -18.90 -29.58 -1.43
N GLU A 185 -18.98 -30.64 -2.19
CA GLU A 185 -17.97 -31.00 -3.20
C GLU A 185 -18.04 -30.01 -4.38
N THR A 186 -16.86 -29.58 -4.83
CA THR A 186 -16.68 -28.81 -6.05
C THR A 186 -15.34 -29.15 -6.69
N LYS A 187 -15.29 -29.12 -8.03
CA LYS A 187 -14.09 -29.42 -8.81
C LYS A 187 -13.36 -28.13 -9.15
N HIS A 188 -12.03 -28.12 -8.95
CA HIS A 188 -11.17 -27.01 -9.33
C HIS A 188 -9.91 -27.48 -10.04
N TRP A 189 -9.28 -26.55 -10.76
CA TRP A 189 -7.98 -26.70 -11.41
C TRP A 189 -6.90 -26.07 -10.55
N PHE A 190 -5.76 -26.75 -10.42
CA PHE A 190 -4.64 -26.33 -9.58
C PHE A 190 -3.36 -26.31 -10.42
N LEU A 191 -2.59 -25.22 -10.31
CA LEU A 191 -1.23 -25.17 -10.81
C LEU A 191 -0.31 -25.86 -9.81
N PRO A 192 0.39 -26.95 -10.20
CA PRO A 192 1.30 -27.69 -9.31
C PRO A 192 2.62 -26.95 -9.11
N LEU A 193 2.63 -25.89 -8.28
CA LEU A 193 3.79 -25.03 -8.07
C LEU A 193 5.04 -25.80 -7.63
N GLN A 194 4.89 -26.92 -6.94
CA GLN A 194 6.01 -27.77 -6.52
C GLN A 194 6.83 -28.30 -7.69
N ASN A 195 6.24 -28.45 -8.87
CA ASN A 195 6.95 -28.88 -10.09
C ASN A 195 7.93 -27.83 -10.61
N TYR A 196 7.78 -26.57 -10.16
CA TYR A 196 8.62 -25.44 -10.57
C TYR A 196 9.64 -25.07 -9.49
N SER A 197 9.74 -25.78 -8.36
CA SER A 197 10.65 -25.45 -7.25
C SER A 197 12.10 -25.38 -7.69
N GLU A 198 12.61 -26.41 -8.36
CA GLU A 198 13.99 -26.47 -8.86
C GLU A 198 14.31 -25.32 -9.83
N PHE A 199 13.36 -25.04 -10.74
CA PHE A 199 13.49 -23.90 -11.66
C PHE A 199 13.57 -22.56 -10.92
N LEU A 200 12.69 -22.32 -9.94
CA LEU A 200 12.63 -21.09 -9.16
C LEU A 200 13.88 -20.94 -8.26
N GLU A 201 14.35 -22.04 -7.66
CA GLU A 201 15.59 -22.05 -6.88
C GLU A 201 16.77 -21.63 -7.75
N LYS A 202 16.96 -22.27 -8.89
CA LYS A 202 18.06 -21.95 -9.79
C LYS A 202 17.96 -20.52 -10.33
N TRP A 203 16.77 -20.11 -10.74
CA TRP A 203 16.58 -18.78 -11.33
C TRP A 203 16.75 -17.66 -10.29
N ILE A 204 16.12 -17.78 -9.11
CA ILE A 204 16.09 -16.70 -8.11
C ILE A 204 17.26 -16.82 -7.13
N ILE A 205 17.40 -18.00 -6.48
CA ILE A 205 18.33 -18.15 -5.36
C ILE A 205 19.77 -18.15 -5.84
N GLU A 206 20.05 -18.77 -6.98
CA GLU A 206 21.39 -18.77 -7.58
C GLU A 206 21.59 -17.54 -8.51
N GLY A 207 20.57 -17.20 -9.33
CA GLY A 207 20.68 -16.17 -10.37
C GLY A 207 20.59 -14.74 -9.86
N HIS A 208 19.73 -14.44 -8.88
CA HIS A 208 19.39 -13.07 -8.48
C HIS A 208 19.77 -12.71 -7.03
N LYS A 209 20.67 -13.46 -6.43
CA LYS A 209 21.13 -13.23 -5.05
C LYS A 209 21.70 -11.84 -4.80
N ASN A 210 22.35 -11.24 -5.81
CA ASN A 210 23.15 -10.01 -5.65
C ASN A 210 22.48 -8.77 -6.24
N ASP A 211 21.42 -8.92 -7.03
CA ASP A 211 20.75 -7.85 -7.78
C ASP A 211 19.31 -7.59 -7.33
N TRP A 212 18.63 -8.59 -6.78
CA TRP A 212 17.31 -8.38 -6.19
C TRP A 212 17.40 -7.81 -4.78
N LYS A 213 16.40 -7.01 -4.39
CA LYS A 213 16.34 -6.45 -3.03
C LYS A 213 16.32 -7.56 -1.97
N PRO A 214 17.01 -7.38 -0.82
CA PRO A 214 17.10 -8.41 0.23
C PRO A 214 15.74 -8.85 0.79
N ASN A 215 14.74 -7.96 0.88
CA ASN A 215 13.39 -8.31 1.33
C ASN A 215 12.68 -9.24 0.33
N VAL A 216 12.81 -8.99 -0.97
CA VAL A 216 12.25 -9.83 -2.03
C VAL A 216 12.92 -11.20 -1.99
N TYR A 217 14.24 -11.23 -2.06
CA TYR A 217 15.03 -12.46 -1.99
C TYR A 217 14.72 -13.30 -0.74
N GLY A 218 14.69 -12.66 0.43
CA GLY A 218 14.43 -13.34 1.70
C GLY A 218 13.03 -13.94 1.78
N GLN A 219 12.01 -13.24 1.32
CA GLN A 219 10.63 -13.74 1.31
C GLN A 219 10.47 -14.92 0.34
N VAL A 220 11.03 -14.82 -0.87
CA VAL A 220 11.00 -15.92 -1.85
C VAL A 220 11.72 -17.14 -1.33
N LYS A 221 12.93 -16.97 -0.74
CA LYS A 221 13.67 -18.07 -0.14
C LYS A 221 12.87 -18.76 0.95
N SER A 222 12.21 -18.03 1.84
CA SER A 222 11.37 -18.61 2.88
C SER A 222 10.24 -19.47 2.30
N TRP A 223 9.61 -19.04 1.21
CA TRP A 223 8.55 -19.81 0.55
C TRP A 223 9.07 -21.11 -0.11
N LEU A 224 10.25 -21.06 -0.71
CA LEU A 224 10.88 -22.24 -1.31
C LEU A 224 11.34 -23.22 -0.23
N ASP A 225 11.93 -22.74 0.87
CA ASP A 225 12.35 -23.55 2.00
C ASP A 225 11.15 -24.26 2.70
N ASP A 226 9.99 -23.60 2.78
CA ASP A 226 8.74 -24.16 3.34
C ASP A 226 8.08 -25.20 2.41
N GLY A 227 8.53 -25.28 1.15
CA GLY A 227 8.01 -26.16 0.11
C GLY A 227 6.74 -25.63 -0.56
N LEU A 228 6.77 -25.55 -1.88
CA LEU A 228 5.63 -25.09 -2.68
C LEU A 228 4.53 -26.14 -2.74
N ARG A 229 3.27 -25.69 -2.77
CA ARG A 229 2.07 -26.53 -2.84
C ARG A 229 1.22 -26.16 -4.05
N PRO A 230 0.37 -27.06 -4.57
CA PRO A 230 -0.58 -26.73 -5.62
C PRO A 230 -1.44 -25.53 -5.26
N ARG A 231 -1.69 -24.64 -6.22
CA ARG A 231 -2.53 -23.45 -6.04
C ARG A 231 -3.72 -23.51 -6.98
N ALA A 232 -4.92 -23.39 -6.41
CA ALA A 232 -6.14 -23.33 -7.21
C ALA A 232 -6.12 -22.09 -8.12
N VAL A 233 -6.42 -22.29 -9.40
CA VAL A 233 -6.49 -21.22 -10.42
C VAL A 233 -7.92 -20.90 -10.85
N THR A 234 -8.91 -21.51 -10.20
CA THR A 234 -10.34 -21.29 -10.44
C THR A 234 -11.10 -21.09 -9.14
N ARG A 235 -12.27 -20.45 -9.22
CA ARG A 235 -13.17 -20.20 -8.08
C ARG A 235 -14.63 -20.37 -8.52
N ASP A 236 -15.49 -20.77 -7.59
CA ASP A 236 -16.95 -20.75 -7.75
C ASP A 236 -17.45 -19.34 -7.43
N LEU A 237 -17.54 -18.49 -8.43
CA LEU A 237 -17.98 -17.09 -8.34
C LEU A 237 -18.71 -16.68 -9.61
N ASP A 238 -19.60 -15.67 -9.47
CA ASP A 238 -20.36 -15.12 -10.58
C ASP A 238 -19.64 -13.95 -11.29
N TRP A 239 -18.58 -13.39 -10.67
CA TRP A 239 -17.86 -12.23 -11.17
C TRP A 239 -16.39 -12.55 -11.42
N GLY A 240 -16.01 -12.59 -12.68
CA GLY A 240 -14.67 -12.92 -13.16
C GLY A 240 -14.70 -13.43 -14.59
N ILE A 241 -13.55 -13.93 -15.08
CA ILE A 241 -13.42 -14.54 -16.41
C ILE A 241 -13.92 -15.98 -16.34
N PRO A 242 -14.94 -16.39 -17.11
CA PRO A 242 -15.39 -17.78 -17.14
C PRO A 242 -14.24 -18.74 -17.49
N VAL A 243 -14.16 -19.86 -16.80
CA VAL A 243 -13.16 -20.91 -17.09
C VAL A 243 -13.44 -21.50 -18.48
N PRO A 244 -12.47 -21.44 -19.43
CA PRO A 244 -12.76 -21.68 -20.85
C PRO A 244 -12.67 -23.15 -21.26
N VAL A 245 -13.08 -24.08 -20.38
CA VAL A 245 -13.05 -25.54 -20.66
C VAL A 245 -14.39 -26.18 -20.30
N GLU A 246 -14.68 -27.35 -20.89
CA GLU A 246 -15.91 -28.10 -20.67
C GLU A 246 -15.98 -28.63 -19.24
N GLY A 247 -17.17 -28.61 -18.63
CA GLY A 247 -17.44 -29.02 -17.25
C GLY A 247 -16.99 -28.02 -16.19
N ALA A 248 -16.80 -26.75 -16.58
CA ALA A 248 -16.42 -25.66 -15.69
C ALA A 248 -17.55 -24.61 -15.50
N GLU A 249 -18.79 -24.99 -15.73
CA GLU A 249 -19.95 -24.11 -15.60
C GLU A 249 -20.04 -23.53 -14.19
N GLY A 250 -20.32 -22.23 -14.08
CA GLY A 250 -20.39 -21.51 -12.80
C GLY A 250 -19.05 -21.23 -12.14
N LYS A 251 -17.96 -21.41 -12.87
CA LYS A 251 -16.60 -21.13 -12.37
C LYS A 251 -15.92 -20.02 -13.17
N VAL A 252 -15.08 -19.27 -12.46
CA VAL A 252 -14.24 -18.21 -13.04
C VAL A 252 -12.78 -18.48 -12.74
N LEU A 253 -11.89 -17.86 -13.54
CA LEU A 253 -10.48 -17.82 -13.23
C LEU A 253 -10.27 -17.06 -11.90
N TYR A 254 -9.36 -17.57 -11.08
CA TYR A 254 -9.01 -16.92 -9.82
C TYR A 254 -8.29 -15.61 -10.10
N VAL A 255 -8.66 -14.55 -9.40
CA VAL A 255 -8.10 -13.20 -9.62
C VAL A 255 -6.57 -13.16 -9.60
N TRP A 256 -5.92 -13.96 -8.79
CA TRP A 256 -4.46 -14.05 -8.72
C TRP A 256 -3.82 -14.80 -9.89
N PHE A 257 -4.61 -15.52 -10.67
CA PHE A 257 -4.19 -16.12 -11.94
C PHE A 257 -4.41 -15.12 -13.09
N ASP A 258 -5.55 -14.46 -13.14
CA ASP A 258 -5.88 -13.59 -14.28
C ASP A 258 -5.22 -12.20 -14.18
N ALA A 259 -5.11 -11.60 -12.99
CA ALA A 259 -4.59 -10.25 -12.80
C ALA A 259 -3.18 -10.03 -13.40
N PRO A 260 -2.17 -10.87 -13.18
CA PRO A 260 -0.84 -10.66 -13.79
C PRO A 260 -0.84 -10.81 -15.33
N ILE A 261 -1.76 -11.58 -15.90
CA ILE A 261 -1.97 -11.64 -17.36
C ILE A 261 -2.46 -10.28 -17.90
N GLY A 262 -3.04 -9.45 -17.03
CA GLY A 262 -3.42 -8.07 -17.29
C GLY A 262 -2.29 -7.20 -17.82
N TYR A 263 -1.05 -7.45 -17.44
CA TYR A 263 0.09 -6.74 -18.01
C TYR A 263 0.29 -7.06 -19.49
N ILE A 264 0.12 -8.34 -19.85
CA ILE A 264 0.24 -8.80 -21.25
C ILE A 264 -0.88 -8.20 -22.10
N SER A 265 -2.13 -8.31 -21.63
CA SER A 265 -3.29 -7.77 -22.36
C SER A 265 -3.24 -6.24 -22.50
N SER A 266 -2.76 -5.53 -21.48
CA SER A 266 -2.54 -4.08 -21.52
C SER A 266 -1.45 -3.70 -22.52
N THR A 267 -0.39 -4.50 -22.63
CA THR A 267 0.65 -4.29 -23.66
C THR A 267 0.11 -4.54 -25.06
N LYS A 268 -0.72 -5.58 -25.27
CA LYS A 268 -1.41 -5.85 -26.55
C LYS A 268 -2.30 -4.67 -26.94
N GLU A 269 -3.09 -4.14 -26.00
CA GLU A 269 -3.95 -2.98 -26.21
C GLU A 269 -3.14 -1.73 -26.61
N TRP A 270 -2.07 -1.44 -25.86
CA TRP A 270 -1.16 -0.33 -26.20
C TRP A 270 -0.55 -0.49 -27.58
N ALA A 271 0.04 -1.64 -27.86
CA ALA A 271 0.72 -1.90 -29.13
C ALA A 271 -0.23 -1.75 -30.34
N ALA A 272 -1.45 -2.28 -30.22
CA ALA A 272 -2.49 -2.11 -31.25
C ALA A 272 -2.85 -0.63 -31.46
N ARG A 273 -2.94 0.18 -30.38
CA ARG A 273 -3.25 1.61 -30.45
C ARG A 273 -2.16 2.42 -31.14
N VAL A 274 -0.88 2.08 -30.91
CA VAL A 274 0.26 2.83 -31.45
C VAL A 274 0.87 2.21 -32.71
N GLY A 275 0.30 1.12 -33.21
CA GLY A 275 0.79 0.43 -34.44
C GLY A 275 2.12 -0.31 -34.26
N LYS A 276 2.42 -0.77 -33.02
CA LYS A 276 3.61 -1.57 -32.70
C LYS A 276 3.25 -3.07 -32.58
N ASP A 277 4.28 -3.91 -32.70
CA ASP A 277 4.19 -5.31 -32.29
C ASP A 277 4.41 -5.41 -30.75
N TRP A 278 3.53 -6.15 -30.07
CA TRP A 278 3.61 -6.36 -28.62
C TRP A 278 4.55 -7.51 -28.22
N GLU A 279 4.76 -8.49 -29.13
CA GLU A 279 5.52 -9.70 -28.79
C GLU A 279 6.95 -9.42 -28.36
N PRO A 280 7.72 -8.52 -28.99
CA PRO A 280 9.08 -8.21 -28.55
C PRO A 280 9.17 -7.72 -27.09
N TYR A 281 8.10 -7.13 -26.55
CA TYR A 281 8.10 -6.66 -25.16
C TYR A 281 7.90 -7.78 -24.12
N TRP A 282 7.45 -8.96 -24.57
CA TRP A 282 7.14 -10.08 -23.68
C TRP A 282 7.82 -11.39 -24.08
N LYS A 283 8.40 -11.49 -25.27
CA LYS A 283 8.94 -12.75 -25.82
C LYS A 283 10.39 -12.64 -26.32
N ASP A 284 10.94 -11.43 -26.46
CA ASP A 284 12.34 -11.24 -26.85
C ASP A 284 13.23 -11.22 -25.58
N GLU A 285 14.15 -12.16 -25.45
CA GLU A 285 15.10 -12.29 -24.33
C GLU A 285 15.99 -11.04 -24.11
N LYS A 286 16.08 -10.15 -25.12
CA LYS A 286 16.79 -8.87 -24.99
C LYS A 286 15.96 -7.80 -24.27
N THR A 287 14.68 -8.02 -24.08
CA THR A 287 13.79 -7.10 -23.37
C THR A 287 13.95 -7.29 -21.86
N LYS A 288 14.16 -6.20 -21.16
CA LYS A 288 14.22 -6.17 -19.68
C LYS A 288 12.81 -5.99 -19.12
N LEU A 289 12.28 -7.04 -18.51
CA LEU A 289 10.98 -7.03 -17.85
C LEU A 289 11.17 -6.67 -16.36
N ILE A 290 10.57 -5.56 -15.93
CA ILE A 290 10.68 -5.07 -14.54
C ILE A 290 9.29 -4.90 -13.95
N HIS A 291 9.04 -5.55 -12.79
CA HIS A 291 7.77 -5.43 -12.08
C HIS A 291 7.92 -4.60 -10.80
N PHE A 292 7.33 -3.39 -10.76
CA PHE A 292 7.25 -2.59 -9.54
C PHE A 292 6.01 -2.97 -8.72
N ILE A 293 6.23 -3.40 -7.47
CA ILE A 293 5.18 -3.95 -6.60
C ILE A 293 5.34 -3.51 -5.15
N GLY A 294 4.28 -3.69 -4.34
CA GLY A 294 4.37 -3.69 -2.89
C GLY A 294 4.78 -5.08 -2.36
N LYS A 295 5.30 -5.16 -1.14
CA LYS A 295 5.77 -6.42 -0.52
C LYS A 295 4.70 -7.52 -0.44
N ASP A 296 3.45 -7.15 -0.37
CA ASP A 296 2.29 -8.06 -0.35
C ASP A 296 2.11 -8.83 -1.66
N ASN A 297 2.71 -8.35 -2.75
CA ASN A 297 2.64 -8.96 -4.07
C ASN A 297 3.90 -9.78 -4.46
N ILE A 298 4.89 -9.92 -3.58
CA ILE A 298 6.15 -10.61 -3.89
C ILE A 298 5.92 -12.06 -4.33
N VAL A 299 5.10 -12.81 -3.60
CA VAL A 299 4.83 -14.22 -3.92
C VAL A 299 4.20 -14.38 -5.30
N PHE A 300 3.31 -13.47 -5.67
CA PHE A 300 2.63 -13.52 -6.97
C PHE A 300 3.55 -13.20 -8.15
N HIS A 301 4.43 -12.21 -8.00
CA HIS A 301 5.31 -11.77 -9.08
C HIS A 301 6.64 -12.50 -9.14
N CYS A 302 7.06 -13.15 -8.04
CA CYS A 302 8.34 -13.85 -7.99
C CYS A 302 8.20 -15.39 -8.01
N ILE A 303 7.02 -15.94 -7.70
CA ILE A 303 6.81 -17.40 -7.67
C ILE A 303 5.70 -17.79 -8.64
N ILE A 304 4.46 -17.30 -8.42
CA ILE A 304 3.28 -17.80 -9.14
C ILE A 304 3.33 -17.38 -10.61
N PHE A 305 3.46 -16.09 -10.89
CA PHE A 305 3.48 -15.61 -12.28
C PHE A 305 4.68 -16.14 -13.08
N PRO A 306 5.93 -16.15 -12.56
CA PRO A 306 7.04 -16.80 -13.25
C PRO A 306 6.83 -18.30 -13.50
N ALA A 307 6.19 -19.05 -12.58
CA ALA A 307 5.82 -20.43 -12.82
C ALA A 307 4.80 -20.56 -13.97
N MET A 308 3.81 -19.65 -14.04
CA MET A 308 2.84 -19.57 -15.13
C MET A 308 3.53 -19.25 -16.48
N LEU A 309 4.43 -18.26 -16.52
CA LEU A 309 5.19 -17.90 -17.73
C LEU A 309 6.08 -19.06 -18.18
N LYS A 310 6.71 -19.77 -17.26
CA LYS A 310 7.53 -20.94 -17.53
C LYS A 310 6.71 -22.11 -18.07
N ALA A 311 5.52 -22.35 -17.51
CA ALA A 311 4.57 -23.35 -17.97
C ALA A 311 4.10 -23.06 -19.40
N GLU A 312 3.73 -21.81 -19.68
CA GLU A 312 3.34 -21.37 -21.03
C GLU A 312 4.52 -21.49 -22.02
N GLY A 313 5.71 -21.08 -21.64
CA GLY A 313 6.98 -21.40 -22.29
C GLY A 313 7.45 -20.44 -23.37
N SER A 314 6.63 -19.46 -23.80
CA SER A 314 7.02 -18.48 -24.84
C SER A 314 7.36 -17.10 -24.30
N TYR A 315 7.09 -16.83 -23.00
CA TYR A 315 7.30 -15.55 -22.37
C TYR A 315 8.65 -15.46 -21.67
N ILE A 316 9.20 -14.22 -21.61
CA ILE A 316 10.40 -13.91 -20.83
C ILE A 316 10.07 -13.82 -19.33
N LEU A 317 11.09 -13.99 -18.49
CA LEU A 317 10.99 -13.85 -17.05
C LEU A 317 11.39 -12.43 -16.61
N PRO A 318 10.92 -11.96 -15.44
CA PRO A 318 11.35 -10.68 -14.92
C PRO A 318 12.86 -10.64 -14.64
N GLU A 319 13.53 -9.60 -15.15
CA GLU A 319 14.94 -9.34 -14.78
C GLU A 319 15.04 -8.84 -13.34
N ASN A 320 14.07 -8.02 -12.90
CA ASN A 320 14.01 -7.57 -11.52
C ASN A 320 12.57 -7.31 -11.07
N VAL A 321 12.36 -7.45 -9.75
CA VAL A 321 11.07 -7.17 -9.10
C VAL A 321 11.30 -6.25 -7.91
N PRO A 322 11.47 -4.92 -8.13
CA PRO A 322 11.66 -3.97 -7.05
C PRO A 322 10.41 -3.84 -6.21
N ALA A 323 10.40 -4.44 -5.01
CA ALA A 323 9.32 -4.33 -4.06
C ALA A 323 9.68 -3.36 -2.93
N ASN A 324 8.75 -2.49 -2.56
CA ASN A 324 8.85 -1.63 -1.41
C ASN A 324 8.03 -2.17 -0.23
N GLU A 325 8.47 -1.81 0.98
CA GLU A 325 7.76 -2.04 2.24
C GLU A 325 6.55 -1.10 2.37
N PHE A 326 5.89 -1.03 3.54
CA PHE A 326 4.74 -0.17 3.73
C PHE A 326 5.11 1.24 4.16
N LEU A 327 4.39 2.22 3.62
CA LEU A 327 4.37 3.58 4.14
C LEU A 327 3.26 3.68 5.19
N ASN A 328 3.60 4.19 6.36
CA ASN A 328 2.65 4.54 7.42
C ASN A 328 2.22 6.02 7.28
N LEU A 329 1.24 6.44 8.07
CA LEU A 329 0.72 7.80 8.12
C LEU A 329 0.59 8.22 9.59
N GLU A 330 1.32 9.28 9.98
CA GLU A 330 1.32 9.81 11.36
C GLU A 330 1.54 8.68 12.40
N GLY A 331 2.56 7.84 12.16
CA GLY A 331 2.92 6.73 13.02
C GLY A 331 1.97 5.52 13.03
N ASN A 332 0.93 5.52 12.18
CA ASN A 332 -0.05 4.44 12.11
C ASN A 332 -0.08 3.81 10.71
N LYS A 333 -0.42 2.53 10.65
CA LYS A 333 -0.60 1.83 9.37
C LYS A 333 -1.76 2.46 8.58
N LEU A 334 -1.53 2.76 7.30
CA LEU A 334 -2.58 3.18 6.36
C LEU A 334 -3.69 2.12 6.31
N SER A 335 -4.94 2.56 6.33
CA SER A 335 -6.09 1.66 6.36
C SER A 335 -7.28 2.25 5.60
N THR A 336 -7.64 1.62 4.49
CA THR A 336 -8.83 1.96 3.70
C THR A 336 -10.11 1.74 4.49
N SER A 337 -10.21 0.61 5.22
CA SER A 337 -11.39 0.28 6.02
C SER A 337 -11.62 1.25 7.18
N LYS A 338 -10.54 1.81 7.76
CA LYS A 338 -10.59 2.81 8.84
C LYS A 338 -10.61 4.26 8.32
N ASN A 339 -10.56 4.48 7.01
CA ASN A 339 -10.40 5.80 6.38
C ASN A 339 -9.19 6.59 6.94
N TRP A 340 -8.14 5.87 7.34
CA TRP A 340 -6.87 6.44 7.80
C TRP A 340 -5.90 6.46 6.62
N ALA A 341 -6.07 7.45 5.75
CA ALA A 341 -5.31 7.57 4.52
C ALA A 341 -5.30 9.01 4.00
N VAL A 342 -4.30 9.34 3.21
CA VAL A 342 -4.31 10.52 2.32
C VAL A 342 -4.67 10.00 0.93
N TRP A 343 -5.88 10.29 0.49
CA TRP A 343 -6.42 9.84 -0.80
C TRP A 343 -5.89 10.73 -1.93
N LEU A 344 -5.44 10.14 -3.02
CA LEU A 344 -4.80 10.88 -4.11
C LEU A 344 -5.76 11.88 -4.78
N ASN A 345 -6.99 11.48 -5.05
CA ASN A 345 -8.00 12.37 -5.64
C ASN A 345 -8.27 13.59 -4.73
N GLU A 346 -8.40 13.39 -3.41
CA GLU A 346 -8.60 14.49 -2.46
C GLU A 346 -7.38 15.38 -2.35
N TYR A 347 -6.17 14.78 -2.36
CA TYR A 347 -4.93 15.55 -2.36
C TYR A 347 -4.83 16.48 -3.58
N LEU A 348 -5.16 16.00 -4.77
CA LEU A 348 -5.11 16.79 -6.00
C LEU A 348 -6.08 17.98 -5.97
N ASP A 349 -7.24 17.81 -5.35
CA ASP A 349 -8.23 18.89 -5.17
C ASP A 349 -7.78 19.91 -4.10
N GLU A 350 -7.18 19.44 -3.01
CA GLU A 350 -6.80 20.29 -1.86
C GLU A 350 -5.43 20.97 -2.04
N PHE A 351 -4.54 20.40 -2.85
CA PHE A 351 -3.20 20.90 -3.14
C PHE A 351 -2.97 21.08 -4.65
N PRO A 352 -3.72 21.98 -5.31
CA PRO A 352 -3.58 22.19 -6.75
C PRO A 352 -2.15 22.64 -7.10
N SER A 353 -1.58 22.08 -8.17
CA SER A 353 -0.21 22.33 -8.64
C SER A 353 0.92 21.94 -7.69
N GLN A 354 0.66 21.12 -6.67
CA GLN A 354 1.67 20.63 -5.74
C GLN A 354 1.96 19.11 -5.90
N GLN A 355 1.76 18.58 -7.09
CA GLN A 355 2.04 17.17 -7.38
C GLN A 355 3.50 16.82 -7.09
N ASP A 356 4.44 17.66 -7.54
CA ASP A 356 5.88 17.42 -7.33
C ASP A 356 6.30 17.53 -5.87
N THR A 357 5.62 18.36 -5.06
CA THR A 357 5.84 18.40 -3.61
C THR A 357 5.54 17.04 -2.98
N LEU A 358 4.40 16.42 -3.30
CA LEU A 358 4.07 15.09 -2.79
C LEU A 358 5.01 14.02 -3.34
N ARG A 359 5.32 14.05 -4.66
CA ARG A 359 6.29 13.13 -5.28
C ARG A 359 7.64 13.18 -4.57
N TYR A 360 8.13 14.39 -4.28
CA TYR A 360 9.37 14.62 -3.55
C TYR A 360 9.35 13.98 -2.16
N VAL A 361 8.32 14.27 -1.37
CA VAL A 361 8.23 13.82 0.02
C VAL A 361 8.07 12.31 0.13
N ILE A 362 7.20 11.70 -0.70
CA ILE A 362 7.04 10.24 -0.67
C ILE A 362 8.26 9.51 -1.22
N THR A 363 9.02 10.09 -2.16
CA THR A 363 10.30 9.54 -2.61
C THR A 363 11.36 9.65 -1.52
N ALA A 364 11.48 10.80 -0.84
CA ALA A 364 12.40 10.96 0.29
C ALA A 364 12.10 10.01 1.46
N ASN A 365 10.83 9.64 1.63
CA ASN A 365 10.33 8.71 2.64
C ASN A 365 9.99 7.32 2.06
N ALA A 366 10.46 7.01 0.83
CA ALA A 366 10.15 5.72 0.21
C ALA A 366 10.56 4.55 1.12
N PRO A 367 9.66 3.57 1.34
CA PRO A 367 9.93 2.43 2.22
C PRO A 367 10.73 1.34 1.49
N GLU A 368 11.95 1.68 1.04
CA GLU A 368 12.74 0.81 0.14
C GLU A 368 13.27 -0.46 0.80
N THR A 369 13.57 -0.40 2.11
CA THR A 369 14.21 -1.51 2.86
C THR A 369 13.50 -1.86 4.15
N LYS A 370 12.66 -0.97 4.66
CA LYS A 370 11.84 -1.13 5.86
C LYS A 370 10.63 -0.20 5.77
N ASP A 371 9.61 -0.48 6.56
CA ASP A 371 8.47 0.42 6.70
C ASP A 371 8.94 1.83 7.08
N ASN A 372 8.30 2.85 6.52
CA ASN A 372 8.60 4.25 6.79
C ASN A 372 7.31 5.01 7.06
N ASP A 373 7.40 6.28 7.43
CA ASP A 373 6.27 7.09 7.83
C ASP A 373 6.16 8.37 7.00
N PHE A 374 4.93 8.76 6.69
CA PHE A 374 4.60 10.06 6.16
C PHE A 374 3.93 10.88 7.26
N THR A 375 4.42 12.11 7.47
CA THR A 375 3.74 13.07 8.33
C THR A 375 3.52 14.40 7.59
N TRP A 376 2.42 15.07 7.88
CA TRP A 376 2.13 16.37 7.30
C TRP A 376 3.16 17.42 7.69
N ARG A 377 3.76 17.32 8.87
CA ARG A 377 4.85 18.22 9.30
C ARG A 377 6.14 17.99 8.51
N ASP A 378 6.50 16.74 8.22
CA ASP A 378 7.65 16.43 7.34
C ASP A 378 7.38 16.89 5.90
N PHE A 379 6.15 16.73 5.42
CA PHE A 379 5.72 17.26 4.10
C PHE A 379 5.97 18.77 3.99
N GLN A 380 5.52 19.55 4.96
CA GLN A 380 5.77 21.00 5.03
C GLN A 380 7.26 21.31 5.14
N ALA A 381 7.96 20.65 6.05
CA ALA A 381 9.37 20.91 6.30
C ALA A 381 10.23 20.66 5.05
N ARG A 382 10.00 19.55 4.33
CA ARG A 382 10.71 19.25 3.09
C ARG A 382 10.37 20.22 1.97
N ASN A 383 9.10 20.57 1.81
CA ASN A 383 8.74 21.60 0.84
C ASN A 383 9.44 22.93 1.13
N ASN A 384 9.31 23.44 2.36
CA ASN A 384 9.80 24.78 2.70
C ASN A 384 11.34 24.86 2.77
N ASN A 385 12.00 23.85 3.34
CA ASN A 385 13.44 23.88 3.58
C ASN A 385 14.28 23.29 2.45
N GLU A 386 13.70 22.42 1.61
CA GLU A 386 14.44 21.75 0.53
C GLU A 386 13.98 22.26 -0.85
N LEU A 387 12.70 22.12 -1.20
CA LEU A 387 12.21 22.55 -2.52
C LEU A 387 12.22 24.07 -2.68
N VAL A 388 11.69 24.81 -1.72
CA VAL A 388 11.66 26.29 -1.78
C VAL A 388 13.04 26.88 -1.51
N ALA A 389 13.65 26.51 -0.36
CA ALA A 389 14.86 27.19 0.13
C ALA A 389 16.14 26.76 -0.60
N ILE A 390 16.18 25.57 -1.22
CA ILE A 390 17.37 25.08 -1.94
C ILE A 390 17.13 25.12 -3.44
N TYR A 391 16.22 24.29 -3.97
CA TYR A 391 16.01 24.15 -5.41
C TYR A 391 15.43 25.44 -6.02
N GLY A 392 14.30 25.90 -5.50
CA GLY A 392 13.61 27.11 -5.98
C GLY A 392 14.46 28.36 -5.83
N ASN A 393 15.16 28.51 -4.69
CA ASN A 393 16.01 29.66 -4.43
C ASN A 393 17.18 29.75 -5.44
N PHE A 394 17.85 28.61 -5.73
CA PHE A 394 18.91 28.60 -6.73
C PHE A 394 18.40 29.03 -8.10
N ILE A 395 17.34 28.40 -8.59
CA ILE A 395 16.78 28.70 -9.93
C ILE A 395 16.29 30.17 -9.99
N ASN A 396 15.59 30.64 -8.96
CA ASN A 396 15.11 32.03 -8.93
C ASN A 396 16.28 33.03 -9.01
N ARG A 397 17.37 32.79 -8.27
CA ARG A 397 18.57 33.66 -8.33
C ARG A 397 19.19 33.66 -9.72
N VAL A 398 19.38 32.52 -10.35
CA VAL A 398 19.95 32.39 -11.69
C VAL A 398 19.10 33.14 -12.71
N MET A 399 17.79 32.94 -12.71
CA MET A 399 16.89 33.57 -13.64
C MET A 399 16.83 35.08 -13.46
N VAL A 400 16.67 35.57 -12.21
CA VAL A 400 16.58 37.00 -11.89
C VAL A 400 17.88 37.73 -12.21
N LEU A 401 19.04 37.17 -11.89
CA LEU A 401 20.33 37.78 -12.17
C LEU A 401 20.61 37.80 -13.68
N THR A 402 20.26 36.74 -14.42
CA THR A 402 20.40 36.71 -15.89
C THR A 402 19.52 37.75 -16.55
N GLU A 403 18.26 37.89 -16.10
CA GLU A 403 17.38 38.93 -16.62
C GLU A 403 17.93 40.35 -16.31
N LYS A 404 18.34 40.57 -15.06
CA LYS A 404 18.81 41.89 -14.57
C LYS A 404 20.10 42.34 -15.25
N TYR A 405 21.07 41.47 -15.45
CA TYR A 405 22.40 41.86 -15.94
C TYR A 405 22.54 41.70 -17.45
N TYR A 406 21.84 40.69 -18.05
CA TYR A 406 22.00 40.29 -19.44
C TYR A 406 20.70 40.32 -20.24
N LYS A 407 19.60 40.89 -19.70
CA LYS A 407 18.27 40.95 -20.37
C LYS A 407 17.77 39.59 -20.85
N GLY A 408 17.99 38.56 -20.04
CA GLY A 408 17.57 37.21 -20.37
C GLY A 408 18.43 36.48 -21.42
N VAL A 409 19.59 37.03 -21.80
CA VAL A 409 20.50 36.40 -22.74
C VAL A 409 21.62 35.70 -21.98
N VAL A 410 21.91 34.42 -22.34
CA VAL A 410 23.02 33.65 -21.77
C VAL A 410 24.33 34.38 -22.11
N PRO A 411 25.13 34.82 -21.11
CA PRO A 411 26.35 35.56 -21.34
C PRO A 411 27.45 34.71 -21.98
N SER A 412 28.48 35.39 -22.49
CA SER A 412 29.67 34.75 -23.03
C SER A 412 30.45 34.04 -21.94
N VAL A 413 31.08 32.90 -22.29
CA VAL A 413 31.99 32.24 -21.39
C VAL A 413 33.42 32.74 -21.65
N GLY A 414 34.05 33.27 -20.60
CA GLY A 414 35.47 33.62 -20.59
C GLY A 414 36.37 32.42 -20.20
N THR A 415 37.56 32.76 -19.68
CA THR A 415 38.45 31.72 -19.16
C THR A 415 37.88 31.12 -17.87
N LEU A 416 37.62 29.83 -17.87
CA LEU A 416 37.12 29.08 -16.68
C LEU A 416 38.25 29.01 -15.62
N THR A 417 37.91 29.44 -14.41
CA THR A 417 38.77 29.24 -13.24
C THR A 417 38.73 27.80 -12.79
N GLN A 418 39.54 27.46 -11.79
CA GLN A 418 39.53 26.11 -11.19
C GLN A 418 38.17 25.80 -10.55
N VAL A 419 37.54 26.78 -9.87
CA VAL A 419 36.23 26.65 -9.23
C VAL A 419 35.12 26.35 -10.27
N ASP A 420 35.16 27.03 -11.43
CA ASP A 420 34.20 26.77 -12.51
C ASP A 420 34.31 25.35 -13.06
N LYS A 421 35.55 24.91 -13.31
CA LYS A 421 35.83 23.55 -13.79
C LYS A 421 35.40 22.48 -12.80
N GLU A 422 35.66 22.71 -11.52
CA GLU A 422 35.21 21.83 -10.44
C GLU A 422 33.68 21.75 -10.36
N ALA A 423 32.97 22.88 -10.48
CA ALA A 423 31.53 22.90 -10.48
C ALA A 423 30.94 22.08 -11.66
N ILE A 424 31.48 22.25 -12.87
CA ILE A 424 31.07 21.49 -14.05
C ILE A 424 31.37 19.99 -13.89
N ALA A 425 32.54 19.65 -13.35
CA ALA A 425 32.92 18.25 -13.08
C ALA A 425 32.00 17.61 -12.02
N GLN A 426 31.65 18.35 -10.96
CA GLN A 426 30.75 17.86 -9.92
C GLN A 426 29.34 17.57 -10.43
N ILE A 427 28.82 18.33 -11.41
CA ILE A 427 27.52 18.01 -12.05
C ILE A 427 27.57 16.63 -12.66
N LYS A 428 28.62 16.32 -13.42
CA LYS A 428 28.79 15.00 -14.07
C LYS A 428 28.89 13.89 -13.04
N GLU A 429 29.70 14.09 -11.98
CA GLU A 429 29.85 13.11 -10.89
C GLU A 429 28.50 12.86 -10.18
N LEU A 430 27.76 13.91 -9.83
CA LEU A 430 26.46 13.79 -9.17
C LEU A 430 25.44 13.12 -10.08
N THR A 431 25.41 13.45 -11.37
CA THR A 431 24.54 12.79 -12.35
C THR A 431 24.87 11.30 -12.50
N GLN A 432 26.15 10.93 -12.48
CA GLN A 432 26.56 9.54 -12.48
C GLN A 432 26.12 8.79 -11.21
N LYS A 433 26.17 9.45 -10.04
CA LYS A 433 25.65 8.87 -8.79
C LYS A 433 24.13 8.69 -8.84
N ILE A 434 23.38 9.66 -9.40
CA ILE A 434 21.94 9.51 -9.63
C ILE A 434 21.67 8.28 -10.51
N GLU A 435 22.38 8.14 -11.62
CA GLU A 435 22.27 7.00 -12.53
C GLU A 435 22.52 5.67 -11.83
N GLN A 436 23.64 5.55 -11.12
CA GLN A 436 24.01 4.34 -10.37
C GLN A 436 22.97 3.96 -9.31
N SER A 437 22.34 4.96 -8.68
CA SER A 437 21.31 4.74 -7.68
C SER A 437 19.99 4.31 -8.34
N LEU A 438 19.60 4.91 -9.47
CA LEU A 438 18.40 4.53 -10.24
C LEU A 438 18.50 3.10 -10.79
N GLU A 439 19.65 2.70 -11.33
CA GLU A 439 19.89 1.34 -11.83
C GLU A 439 19.83 0.27 -10.73
N ARG A 440 20.00 0.68 -9.46
CA ARG A 440 19.89 -0.18 -8.27
C ARG A 440 18.55 -0.03 -7.56
N TYR A 441 17.60 0.68 -8.13
CA TYR A 441 16.26 0.97 -7.55
C TYR A 441 16.34 1.66 -6.17
N ARG A 442 17.33 2.56 -5.98
CA ARG A 442 17.56 3.37 -4.77
C ARG A 442 17.12 4.82 -5.02
N PHE A 443 15.82 5.03 -5.08
CA PHE A 443 15.23 6.31 -5.48
C PHE A 443 15.46 7.42 -4.45
N ARG A 444 15.50 7.09 -3.15
CA ARG A 444 15.83 8.05 -2.07
C ARG A 444 17.23 8.61 -2.25
N GLU A 445 18.22 7.73 -2.47
CA GLU A 445 19.61 8.11 -2.69
C GLU A 445 19.73 8.95 -3.96
N ALA A 446 19.11 8.52 -5.06
CA ALA A 446 19.12 9.25 -6.32
C ALA A 446 18.54 10.67 -6.18
N GLN A 447 17.41 10.82 -5.48
CA GLN A 447 16.81 12.13 -5.21
C GLN A 447 17.69 13.01 -4.33
N GLN A 448 18.42 12.44 -3.38
CA GLN A 448 19.37 13.19 -2.55
C GLN A 448 20.51 13.75 -3.39
N GLU A 449 21.05 12.96 -4.33
CA GLU A 449 22.10 13.42 -5.24
C GLU A 449 21.59 14.47 -6.22
N LEU A 450 20.35 14.37 -6.68
CA LEU A 450 19.68 15.45 -7.44
C LEU A 450 19.69 16.77 -6.64
N MET A 451 19.30 16.73 -5.37
CA MET A 451 19.30 17.92 -4.52
C MET A 451 20.70 18.45 -4.26
N ASN A 452 21.75 17.61 -4.33
CA ASN A 452 23.13 18.05 -4.22
C ASN A 452 23.55 18.91 -5.42
N ILE A 453 22.99 18.69 -6.62
CA ILE A 453 23.20 19.61 -7.77
C ILE A 453 22.64 21.01 -7.45
N ALA A 454 21.45 21.11 -6.85
CA ALA A 454 20.87 22.40 -6.46
C ALA A 454 21.67 23.08 -5.33
N ARG A 455 22.21 22.30 -4.37
CA ARG A 455 23.11 22.80 -3.32
C ARG A 455 24.43 23.30 -3.90
N LEU A 456 25.00 22.57 -4.88
CA LEU A 456 26.18 23.01 -5.63
C LEU A 456 25.96 24.38 -6.26
N GLY A 457 24.80 24.57 -6.93
CA GLY A 457 24.47 25.84 -7.56
C GLY A 457 24.33 27.00 -6.56
N ASN A 458 23.67 26.78 -5.42
CA ASN A 458 23.58 27.79 -4.36
C ASN A 458 24.97 28.15 -3.79
N LYS A 459 25.79 27.12 -3.51
CA LYS A 459 27.16 27.30 -2.99
C LYS A 459 28.02 28.08 -3.99
N TYR A 460 28.01 27.68 -5.26
CA TYR A 460 28.76 28.34 -6.32
C TYR A 460 28.41 29.83 -6.42
N LEU A 461 27.11 30.18 -6.44
CA LEU A 461 26.70 31.60 -6.45
C LEU A 461 27.06 32.35 -5.16
N ALA A 462 27.05 31.69 -4.02
CA ALA A 462 27.40 32.28 -2.75
C ALA A 462 28.92 32.54 -2.63
N ASP A 463 29.74 31.64 -3.12
CA ASP A 463 31.20 31.75 -3.09
C ASP A 463 31.72 32.80 -4.09
N GLU A 464 31.10 32.87 -5.28
CA GLU A 464 31.51 33.80 -6.38
C GLU A 464 30.85 35.19 -6.29
N GLU A 465 29.81 35.39 -5.48
CA GLU A 465 29.13 36.65 -5.19
C GLU A 465 28.89 37.59 -6.42
N PRO A 466 28.29 37.13 -7.53
CA PRO A 466 28.14 37.90 -8.76
C PRO A 466 27.45 39.28 -8.55
N TRP A 467 26.60 39.38 -7.54
CA TRP A 467 25.92 40.65 -7.19
C TRP A 467 26.84 41.71 -6.61
N LYS A 468 27.99 41.33 -6.05
CA LYS A 468 29.04 42.25 -5.62
C LYS A 468 30.00 42.53 -6.78
N LEU A 469 30.45 41.46 -7.44
CA LEU A 469 31.50 41.50 -8.44
C LEU A 469 31.08 42.22 -9.75
N ILE A 470 29.80 42.32 -10.05
CA ILE A 470 29.29 42.96 -11.31
C ILE A 470 29.78 44.36 -11.55
N LYS A 471 30.12 45.11 -10.51
CA LYS A 471 30.65 46.49 -10.61
C LYS A 471 32.17 46.56 -10.79
N GLU A 472 32.89 45.53 -10.37
CA GLU A 472 34.34 45.45 -10.32
C GLU A 472 34.90 44.67 -11.51
N ASP A 473 34.36 43.48 -11.79
CA ASP A 473 34.73 42.63 -12.91
C ASP A 473 33.51 42.02 -13.63
N PRO A 474 32.84 42.80 -14.48
CA PRO A 474 31.68 42.35 -15.25
C PRO A 474 31.99 41.09 -16.13
N LYS A 475 33.23 40.98 -16.64
CA LYS A 475 33.61 39.86 -17.49
C LYS A 475 33.69 38.54 -16.72
N ARG A 476 34.16 38.61 -15.46
CA ARG A 476 34.11 37.43 -14.60
C ARG A 476 32.67 37.02 -14.30
N VAL A 477 31.78 37.97 -14.08
CA VAL A 477 30.36 37.72 -13.81
C VAL A 477 29.67 37.07 -15.01
N GLU A 478 30.05 37.38 -16.28
CA GLU A 478 29.56 36.67 -17.46
C GLU A 478 29.85 35.15 -17.34
N THR A 479 31.07 34.78 -16.96
CA THR A 479 31.46 33.38 -16.79
C THR A 479 30.72 32.72 -15.62
N ILE A 480 30.60 33.40 -14.49
CA ILE A 480 29.87 32.91 -13.31
C ILE A 480 28.40 32.60 -13.67
N MET A 481 27.74 33.57 -14.36
CA MET A 481 26.34 33.39 -14.74
C MET A 481 26.16 32.29 -15.80
N TYR A 482 27.13 32.15 -16.72
CA TYR A 482 27.14 31.04 -17.67
C TYR A 482 27.18 29.67 -16.94
N VAL A 483 28.10 29.49 -15.98
CA VAL A 483 28.21 28.27 -15.18
C VAL A 483 26.95 28.02 -14.33
N ALA A 484 26.37 29.07 -13.73
CA ALA A 484 25.13 28.96 -12.98
C ALA A 484 23.95 28.51 -13.87
N LEU A 485 23.85 29.04 -15.11
CA LEU A 485 22.86 28.61 -16.11
C LEU A 485 23.12 27.16 -16.59
N HIS A 486 24.39 26.74 -16.69
CA HIS A 486 24.76 25.37 -16.98
C HIS A 486 24.26 24.39 -15.89
N ILE A 487 24.44 24.76 -14.58
CA ILE A 487 23.90 23.98 -13.44
C ILE A 487 22.37 23.93 -13.50
N ALA A 488 21.70 25.06 -13.77
CA ALA A 488 20.24 25.12 -13.90
C ALA A 488 19.72 24.24 -15.05
N THR A 489 20.46 24.20 -16.17
CA THR A 489 20.14 23.35 -17.31
C THR A 489 20.29 21.86 -16.98
N ALA A 490 21.34 21.49 -16.25
CA ALA A 490 21.51 20.14 -15.73
C ALA A 490 20.34 19.72 -14.82
N LEU A 491 19.91 20.61 -13.90
CA LEU A 491 18.73 20.38 -13.05
C LEU A 491 17.45 20.19 -13.87
N ALA A 492 17.25 20.96 -14.93
CA ALA A 492 16.07 20.82 -15.79
C ALA A 492 15.94 19.42 -16.41
N VAL A 493 17.07 18.77 -16.72
CA VAL A 493 17.09 17.42 -17.27
C VAL A 493 17.00 16.38 -16.15
N THR A 494 17.87 16.47 -15.14
CA THR A 494 18.02 15.43 -14.11
C THR A 494 16.86 15.36 -13.13
N SER A 495 16.08 16.45 -12.98
CA SER A 495 14.90 16.46 -12.11
C SER A 495 13.65 15.83 -12.74
N GLU A 496 13.59 15.63 -14.05
CA GLU A 496 12.38 15.13 -14.74
C GLU A 496 11.85 13.80 -14.20
N PRO A 497 12.67 12.80 -13.86
CA PRO A 497 12.16 11.57 -13.28
C PRO A 497 11.41 11.79 -11.96
N PHE A 498 11.89 12.69 -11.13
CA PHE A 498 11.39 12.93 -9.76
C PHE A 498 10.29 14.01 -9.72
N LEU A 499 10.51 15.10 -10.43
CA LEU A 499 9.73 16.34 -10.39
C LEU A 499 9.33 16.76 -11.82
N PRO A 500 8.47 15.99 -12.50
CA PRO A 500 8.19 16.19 -13.93
C PRO A 500 7.54 17.54 -14.25
N PHE A 501 6.67 18.06 -13.38
CA PHE A 501 6.03 19.36 -13.59
C PHE A 501 7.02 20.51 -13.39
N THR A 502 7.87 20.40 -12.40
CA THR A 502 8.95 21.37 -12.12
C THR A 502 9.98 21.38 -13.25
N SER A 503 10.41 20.19 -13.70
CA SER A 503 11.31 20.04 -14.84
C SER A 503 10.72 20.68 -16.11
N ALA A 504 9.46 20.38 -16.42
CA ALA A 504 8.78 20.98 -17.58
C ALA A 504 8.73 22.52 -17.48
N LYS A 505 8.39 23.06 -16.32
CA LYS A 505 8.37 24.51 -16.06
C LYS A 505 9.77 25.13 -16.16
N LEU A 506 10.80 24.47 -15.62
CA LEU A 506 12.18 24.94 -15.70
C LEU A 506 12.71 24.88 -17.15
N LYS A 507 12.37 23.86 -17.94
CA LYS A 507 12.67 23.79 -19.39
C LYS A 507 12.02 24.92 -20.16
N GLN A 508 10.79 25.33 -19.82
CA GLN A 508 10.14 26.53 -20.37
C GLN A 508 10.89 27.80 -19.95
N MET A 509 11.27 27.94 -18.68
CA MET A 509 12.02 29.10 -18.19
C MET A 509 13.40 29.21 -18.84
N LEU A 510 14.05 28.11 -19.17
CA LEU A 510 15.31 28.08 -19.90
C LEU A 510 15.10 28.07 -21.44
N ASN A 511 13.85 28.10 -21.90
CA ASN A 511 13.45 28.16 -23.30
C ASN A 511 14.05 27.05 -24.18
N PHE A 512 13.98 25.79 -23.68
CA PHE A 512 14.52 24.61 -24.40
C PHE A 512 13.97 24.46 -25.81
N ALA A 513 12.74 24.90 -26.06
CA ALA A 513 12.09 24.79 -27.35
C ALA A 513 12.81 25.58 -28.48
N THR A 514 13.62 26.59 -28.13
CA THR A 514 14.37 27.39 -29.10
C THR A 514 15.85 27.00 -29.17
N MET A 515 16.30 26.04 -28.39
CA MET A 515 17.66 25.52 -28.50
C MET A 515 17.83 24.73 -29.80
N SER A 516 18.98 24.85 -30.43
CA SER A 516 19.32 24.04 -31.62
C SER A 516 19.31 22.53 -31.34
N LYS A 517 19.69 22.15 -30.12
CA LYS A 517 19.58 20.83 -29.55
C LYS A 517 19.27 20.96 -28.06
N ALA A 518 18.10 20.50 -27.64
CA ALA A 518 17.79 20.43 -26.21
C ALA A 518 18.67 19.34 -25.56
N PRO A 519 19.32 19.63 -24.41
CA PRO A 519 20.16 18.65 -23.73
C PRO A 519 19.34 17.48 -23.19
N VAL A 520 19.91 16.30 -23.31
CA VAL A 520 19.38 15.03 -22.79
C VAL A 520 20.29 14.51 -21.69
N TRP A 521 19.93 13.38 -21.07
CA TRP A 521 20.66 12.79 -19.95
C TRP A 521 22.15 12.59 -20.25
N GLU A 522 22.47 12.03 -21.41
CA GLU A 522 23.86 11.79 -21.86
C GLU A 522 24.66 13.10 -22.05
N ASP A 523 24.00 14.18 -22.44
CA ASP A 523 24.67 15.47 -22.54
C ASP A 523 25.09 15.98 -21.16
N VAL A 524 24.28 15.76 -20.10
CA VAL A 524 24.62 16.16 -18.71
C VAL A 524 25.84 15.37 -18.18
N LEU A 525 25.94 14.08 -18.56
CA LEU A 525 27.08 13.24 -18.17
C LEU A 525 28.38 13.60 -18.87
N HIS A 526 28.31 14.02 -20.13
CA HIS A 526 29.50 14.05 -21.00
C HIS A 526 29.87 15.43 -21.54
N SER A 527 28.90 16.35 -21.66
CA SER A 527 29.17 17.69 -22.23
C SER A 527 29.73 18.65 -21.18
N ASP A 528 30.63 19.54 -21.61
CA ASP A 528 31.09 20.69 -20.83
C ASP A 528 30.22 21.95 -21.09
N SER A 529 29.24 21.86 -22.02
CA SER A 529 28.33 22.96 -22.35
C SER A 529 26.93 22.40 -22.60
N LEU A 530 26.00 22.77 -21.72
CA LEU A 530 24.59 22.38 -21.82
C LEU A 530 23.69 23.48 -22.38
N ILE A 531 24.17 24.73 -22.37
CA ILE A 531 23.45 25.88 -22.87
C ILE A 531 24.44 26.80 -23.63
N ALA A 532 24.06 27.25 -24.82
CA ALA A 532 24.94 28.04 -25.66
C ALA A 532 24.96 29.51 -25.24
N PRO A 533 26.12 30.20 -25.26
CA PRO A 533 26.15 31.69 -25.18
C PRO A 533 25.26 32.31 -26.26
N GLY A 534 24.59 33.43 -25.92
CA GLY A 534 23.66 34.09 -26.80
C GLY A 534 22.23 33.51 -26.83
N HIS A 535 21.99 32.35 -26.22
CA HIS A 535 20.65 31.80 -26.08
C HIS A 535 19.78 32.71 -25.20
N THR A 536 18.52 32.90 -25.57
CA THR A 536 17.58 33.74 -24.82
C THR A 536 16.68 32.87 -23.95
N ILE A 537 16.75 33.05 -22.63
CA ILE A 537 15.91 32.36 -21.66
C ILE A 537 14.49 32.94 -21.63
N GLY A 538 13.53 32.19 -21.14
CA GLY A 538 12.15 32.61 -20.93
C GLY A 538 11.96 33.46 -19.65
N LYS A 539 10.70 33.78 -19.33
CA LYS A 539 10.35 34.55 -18.12
C LYS A 539 10.57 33.71 -16.86
N SER A 540 11.10 34.36 -15.83
CA SER A 540 11.20 33.78 -14.48
C SER A 540 9.81 33.56 -13.87
N ALA A 541 9.65 32.44 -13.18
CA ALA A 541 8.48 32.10 -12.38
C ALA A 541 8.89 31.30 -11.12
N LEU A 542 8.13 31.44 -10.05
CA LEU A 542 8.35 30.64 -8.86
C LEU A 542 8.04 29.17 -9.16
N LEU A 543 8.94 28.26 -8.80
CA LEU A 543 8.77 26.83 -8.98
C LEU A 543 7.97 26.20 -7.83
N PHE A 544 8.18 26.68 -6.61
CA PHE A 544 7.56 26.19 -5.39
C PHE A 544 7.10 27.36 -4.51
N GLU A 545 6.03 27.13 -3.77
CA GLU A 545 5.49 28.07 -2.79
C GLU A 545 5.61 27.48 -1.38
N LYS A 546 5.75 28.35 -0.38
CA LYS A 546 5.74 27.90 1.01
C LYS A 546 4.37 27.37 1.40
N ILE A 547 4.37 26.36 2.21
CA ILE A 547 3.17 25.79 2.83
C ILE A 547 3.10 26.34 4.26
N GLU A 548 2.01 26.99 4.61
CA GLU A 548 1.80 27.60 5.91
C GLU A 548 1.26 26.58 6.93
N ASP A 549 1.43 26.90 8.22
CA ASP A 549 1.08 25.96 9.32
C ASP A 549 -0.41 25.63 9.35
N GLU A 550 -1.28 26.57 9.00
CA GLU A 550 -2.74 26.40 8.99
C GLU A 550 -3.18 25.35 7.96
N VAL A 551 -2.50 25.26 6.82
CA VAL A 551 -2.80 24.26 5.79
C VAL A 551 -2.52 22.86 6.33
N ILE A 552 -1.42 22.70 7.03
CA ILE A 552 -1.00 21.42 7.62
C ILE A 552 -1.90 21.03 8.79
N GLN A 553 -2.24 21.99 9.66
CA GLN A 553 -3.12 21.74 10.79
C GLN A 553 -4.51 21.26 10.31
N LYS A 554 -5.05 21.85 9.25
CA LYS A 554 -6.30 21.38 8.62
C LYS A 554 -6.24 19.91 8.20
N GLN A 555 -5.12 19.44 7.66
CA GLN A 555 -4.95 18.05 7.23
C GLN A 555 -4.86 17.10 8.45
N ILE A 556 -4.15 17.51 9.49
CA ILE A 556 -4.06 16.74 10.73
C ILE A 556 -5.44 16.62 11.38
N ASP A 557 -6.17 17.72 11.48
CA ASP A 557 -7.52 17.75 12.05
C ASP A 557 -8.50 16.88 11.24
N LYS A 558 -8.39 16.87 9.89
CA LYS A 558 -9.16 16.00 9.01
C LYS A 558 -8.94 14.52 9.33
N LEU A 559 -7.70 14.10 9.52
CA LEU A 559 -7.35 12.72 9.89
C LEU A 559 -7.91 12.36 11.27
N GLU A 560 -7.75 13.22 12.27
CA GLU A 560 -8.26 12.99 13.62
C GLU A 560 -9.80 12.90 13.67
N ASN A 561 -10.49 13.77 12.93
CA ASN A 561 -11.95 13.75 12.83
C ASN A 561 -12.44 12.45 12.17
N SER A 562 -11.81 12.00 11.08
CA SER A 562 -12.10 10.72 10.44
C SER A 562 -11.96 9.53 11.40
N LYS A 563 -10.97 9.57 12.30
CA LYS A 563 -10.77 8.56 13.33
C LYS A 563 -11.88 8.61 14.39
N ARG A 564 -12.27 9.81 14.86
CA ARG A 564 -13.34 10.01 15.87
C ARG A 564 -14.71 9.58 15.33
N GLU A 565 -15.07 9.97 14.12
CA GLU A 565 -16.35 9.60 13.51
C GLU A 565 -16.53 8.08 13.38
N LYS A 566 -15.46 7.37 12.99
CA LYS A 566 -15.53 5.91 12.91
C LYS A 566 -15.52 5.22 14.27
N GLN A 567 -14.81 5.74 15.26
CA GLN A 567 -14.92 5.24 16.62
C GLN A 567 -16.35 5.41 17.14
N GLN A 568 -17.00 6.55 16.87
CA GLN A 568 -18.38 6.79 17.24
C GLN A 568 -19.35 5.88 16.47
N ALA A 569 -19.13 5.66 15.18
CA ALA A 569 -19.93 4.74 14.36
C ALA A 569 -19.76 3.26 14.81
N ALA A 570 -18.56 2.85 15.17
CA ALA A 570 -18.28 1.51 15.72
C ALA A 570 -18.96 1.33 17.10
N VAL A 571 -18.97 2.38 17.94
CA VAL A 571 -19.69 2.39 19.22
C VAL A 571 -21.21 2.36 18.97
N ALA A 572 -21.73 3.08 17.97
CA ALA A 572 -23.15 3.06 17.61
C ALA A 572 -23.61 1.69 17.06
N ASN A 573 -22.74 1.03 16.28
CA ASN A 573 -23.01 -0.32 15.74
C ASN A 573 -22.85 -1.42 16.82
N ASN A 574 -22.05 -1.20 17.86
CA ASN A 574 -21.95 -2.12 18.99
C ASN A 574 -23.07 -1.95 20.05
N THR A 575 -24.01 -1.05 19.84
CA THR A 575 -25.22 -0.96 20.64
C THR A 575 -26.37 -1.80 20.06
N SER A 576 -26.10 -2.86 19.32
CA SER A 576 -27.10 -3.89 19.06
C SER A 576 -27.37 -4.61 20.39
N VAL A 577 -28.46 -4.26 21.02
CA VAL A 577 -29.01 -5.04 22.14
C VAL A 577 -29.13 -6.48 21.64
N ALA A 578 -28.52 -7.43 22.37
CA ALA A 578 -28.65 -8.84 22.04
C ALA A 578 -30.16 -9.18 21.90
N PRO A 579 -30.54 -10.00 20.90
CA PRO A 579 -31.94 -10.34 20.72
C PRO A 579 -32.48 -10.96 22.00
N GLN A 580 -33.76 -10.68 22.30
CA GLN A 580 -34.47 -11.25 23.44
C GLN A 580 -34.34 -12.78 23.37
N LYS A 581 -33.94 -13.39 24.48
CA LYS A 581 -33.91 -14.85 24.62
C LYS A 581 -35.34 -15.40 24.64
N GLU A 582 -35.46 -16.73 24.49
CA GLU A 582 -36.75 -17.41 24.61
C GLU A 582 -37.45 -17.05 25.92
N LEU A 583 -38.76 -16.94 25.87
CA LEU A 583 -39.57 -16.63 27.05
C LEU A 583 -39.43 -17.74 28.08
N ILE A 584 -39.22 -17.38 29.34
CA ILE A 584 -39.29 -18.29 30.49
C ILE A 584 -40.52 -18.00 31.28
N SER A 585 -41.05 -19.01 32.00
CA SER A 585 -42.18 -18.83 32.90
C SER A 585 -41.76 -18.09 34.16
N TYR A 586 -42.72 -17.52 34.85
CA TYR A 586 -42.50 -16.93 36.18
C TYR A 586 -41.95 -17.99 37.16
N GLU A 587 -42.45 -19.22 37.07
CA GLU A 587 -41.97 -20.36 37.87
C GLU A 587 -40.52 -20.68 37.64
N ASP A 588 -39.98 -20.46 36.41
CA ASP A 588 -38.57 -20.66 36.13
C ASP A 588 -37.72 -19.52 36.71
N PHE A 589 -38.18 -18.30 36.63
CA PHE A 589 -37.54 -17.16 37.27
C PHE A 589 -37.57 -17.31 38.82
N ALA A 590 -38.67 -17.70 39.42
CA ALA A 590 -38.85 -17.87 40.85
C ALA A 590 -37.94 -18.99 41.46
N LYS A 591 -37.35 -19.87 40.60
CA LYS A 591 -36.37 -20.85 41.06
C LYS A 591 -34.99 -20.23 41.27
N MET A 592 -34.73 -19.03 40.77
CA MET A 592 -33.43 -18.38 40.93
C MET A 592 -33.37 -17.64 42.27
N ASP A 593 -32.39 -17.96 43.09
CA ASP A 593 -32.11 -17.28 44.37
C ASP A 593 -31.05 -16.20 44.15
N ILE A 594 -31.49 -14.96 43.88
CA ILE A 594 -30.63 -13.82 43.64
C ILE A 594 -30.55 -12.96 44.89
N ARG A 595 -29.34 -12.74 45.43
CA ARG A 595 -29.14 -12.03 46.70
C ARG A 595 -28.06 -10.97 46.62
N ILE A 596 -28.12 -10.00 47.52
CA ILE A 596 -27.05 -9.04 47.76
C ILE A 596 -26.02 -9.66 48.68
N GLY A 597 -24.75 -9.60 48.29
CA GLY A 597 -23.61 -10.02 49.06
C GLY A 597 -22.52 -8.95 49.16
N THR A 598 -21.48 -9.22 49.95
CA THR A 598 -20.31 -8.36 50.10
C THR A 598 -19.05 -9.16 49.83
N ILE A 599 -18.14 -8.66 49.01
CA ILE A 599 -16.83 -9.27 48.80
C ILE A 599 -15.97 -9.06 50.03
N LEU A 600 -15.60 -10.14 50.70
CA LEU A 600 -14.76 -10.13 51.90
C LEU A 600 -13.28 -10.20 51.57
N GLU A 601 -12.94 -11.04 50.59
CA GLU A 601 -11.58 -11.28 50.13
C GLU A 601 -11.57 -11.42 48.59
N ALA A 602 -10.48 -10.99 47.98
CA ALA A 602 -10.26 -11.13 46.53
C ALA A 602 -8.78 -11.38 46.24
N GLU A 603 -8.49 -12.38 45.42
CA GLU A 603 -7.13 -12.69 44.98
C GLU A 603 -7.08 -13.15 43.52
N LYS A 604 -5.93 -12.98 42.86
CA LYS A 604 -5.72 -13.47 41.52
C LYS A 604 -5.56 -14.99 41.51
N MET A 605 -6.27 -15.68 40.62
CA MET A 605 -6.12 -17.12 40.45
C MET A 605 -4.73 -17.45 39.90
N PRO A 606 -3.94 -18.35 40.56
CA PRO A 606 -2.64 -18.76 40.02
C PRO A 606 -2.75 -19.34 38.60
N LYS A 607 -1.87 -18.90 37.69
CA LYS A 607 -1.82 -19.35 36.30
C LYS A 607 -3.10 -19.05 35.47
N ALA A 608 -3.84 -17.99 35.84
CA ALA A 608 -5.04 -17.58 35.12
C ALA A 608 -5.22 -16.04 35.12
N ASP A 609 -4.72 -15.38 34.10
CA ASP A 609 -4.66 -13.89 34.00
C ASP A 609 -6.03 -13.19 33.98
N LYS A 610 -7.13 -13.95 33.75
CA LYS A 610 -8.49 -13.40 33.64
C LYS A 610 -9.35 -13.67 34.87
N LEU A 611 -8.90 -14.50 35.81
CA LEU A 611 -9.74 -14.98 36.89
C LEU A 611 -9.33 -14.41 38.25
N LEU A 612 -10.35 -13.99 39.04
CA LEU A 612 -10.23 -13.72 40.46
C LEU A 612 -10.96 -14.79 41.28
N ILE A 613 -10.40 -15.15 42.42
CA ILE A 613 -11.04 -15.95 43.47
C ILE A 613 -11.57 -14.96 44.49
N LEU A 614 -12.86 -14.99 44.72
CA LEU A 614 -13.55 -14.07 45.62
C LEU A 614 -14.17 -14.86 46.76
N LYS A 615 -14.06 -14.34 47.96
CA LYS A 615 -14.84 -14.81 49.10
C LYS A 615 -15.98 -13.82 49.36
N VAL A 616 -17.20 -14.28 49.23
CA VAL A 616 -18.40 -13.41 49.28
C VAL A 616 -19.30 -13.84 50.41
N ASP A 617 -19.64 -12.89 51.30
CA ASP A 617 -20.67 -13.04 52.29
C ASP A 617 -22.03 -12.78 51.65
N THR A 618 -22.84 -13.82 51.51
CA THR A 618 -24.18 -13.77 50.91
C THR A 618 -25.31 -13.58 51.94
N GLY A 619 -24.97 -13.41 53.20
CA GLY A 619 -25.96 -13.36 54.28
C GLY A 619 -26.51 -14.75 54.69
N LEU A 620 -26.37 -15.74 53.82
CA LEU A 620 -26.68 -17.14 54.10
C LEU A 620 -25.43 -17.88 54.60
N ASP A 621 -24.32 -17.59 53.98
CA ASP A 621 -23.00 -18.19 54.21
C ASP A 621 -21.91 -17.33 53.59
N GLN A 622 -20.66 -17.72 53.84
CA GLN A 622 -19.48 -17.19 53.15
C GLN A 622 -18.99 -18.22 52.16
N ARG A 623 -19.03 -17.88 50.86
CA ARG A 623 -18.70 -18.83 49.78
C ARG A 623 -17.63 -18.31 48.86
N THR A 624 -16.94 -19.24 48.21
CA THR A 624 -15.96 -18.95 47.18
C THR A 624 -16.65 -18.83 45.84
N ILE A 625 -16.41 -17.72 45.12
CA ILE A 625 -16.90 -17.49 43.77
C ILE A 625 -15.71 -17.15 42.89
N VAL A 626 -15.53 -17.87 41.76
CA VAL A 626 -14.51 -17.61 40.74
C VAL A 626 -15.15 -16.79 39.61
N SER A 627 -14.55 -15.64 39.31
CA SER A 627 -15.10 -14.72 38.30
C SER A 627 -14.04 -14.23 37.32
N GLY A 628 -14.43 -14.03 36.04
CA GLY A 628 -13.57 -13.62 34.93
C GLY A 628 -13.25 -12.13 34.87
N ILE A 629 -12.98 -11.48 35.99
CA ILE A 629 -12.95 -10.03 36.15
C ILE A 629 -11.56 -9.45 36.46
N ALA A 630 -10.51 -10.27 36.44
CA ALA A 630 -9.15 -9.83 36.78
C ALA A 630 -8.56 -8.76 35.85
N GLN A 631 -9.15 -8.58 34.68
CA GLN A 631 -8.77 -7.51 33.72
C GLN A 631 -9.55 -6.21 33.94
N SER A 632 -10.68 -6.27 34.66
CA SER A 632 -11.54 -5.11 34.91
C SER A 632 -11.35 -4.53 36.30
N PHE A 633 -10.84 -5.32 37.26
CA PHE A 633 -10.73 -4.90 38.69
C PHE A 633 -9.39 -5.31 39.29
N ASP A 634 -8.81 -4.40 40.09
CA ASP A 634 -7.76 -4.77 41.04
C ASP A 634 -8.42 -5.47 42.24
N PRO A 635 -7.91 -6.65 42.70
CA PRO A 635 -8.47 -7.36 43.85
C PRO A 635 -8.65 -6.49 45.10
N LYS A 636 -7.72 -5.59 45.38
CA LYS A 636 -7.76 -4.73 46.55
C LYS A 636 -8.87 -3.67 46.52
N GLU A 637 -9.27 -3.25 45.33
CA GLU A 637 -10.27 -2.20 45.12
C GLU A 637 -11.72 -2.68 45.24
N ILE A 638 -11.91 -4.00 45.19
CA ILE A 638 -13.25 -4.61 45.24
C ILE A 638 -13.62 -5.22 46.56
N ILE A 639 -12.67 -5.33 47.50
CA ILE A 639 -12.95 -5.79 48.86
C ILE A 639 -13.87 -4.77 49.54
N GLY A 640 -14.93 -5.26 50.22
CA GLY A 640 -15.96 -4.45 50.83
C GLY A 640 -17.08 -3.99 49.93
N LYS A 641 -16.98 -4.18 48.60
CA LYS A 641 -18.05 -3.81 47.68
C LYS A 641 -19.24 -4.77 47.76
N LYS A 642 -20.43 -4.19 47.63
CA LYS A 642 -21.66 -4.96 47.44
C LYS A 642 -21.71 -5.55 46.03
N VAL A 643 -22.26 -6.74 45.91
CA VAL A 643 -22.45 -7.46 44.63
C VAL A 643 -23.78 -8.21 44.62
N THR A 644 -24.40 -8.32 43.49
CA THR A 644 -25.57 -9.17 43.27
C THR A 644 -25.10 -10.57 42.85
N VAL A 645 -25.58 -11.59 43.58
CA VAL A 645 -25.13 -12.96 43.44
C VAL A 645 -26.30 -13.90 43.14
N LEU A 646 -26.18 -14.70 42.07
CA LEU A 646 -27.05 -15.89 41.91
C LEU A 646 -26.52 -17.00 42.81
N ALA A 647 -27.25 -17.20 43.93
CA ALA A 647 -26.78 -17.98 45.07
C ALA A 647 -27.02 -19.48 44.96
N ASN A 648 -28.03 -19.93 44.21
CA ASN A 648 -28.41 -21.33 44.08
C ASN A 648 -27.92 -21.97 42.76
N LEU A 649 -26.87 -21.40 42.15
CA LEU A 649 -26.23 -22.02 40.98
C LEU A 649 -25.45 -23.27 41.42
N ALA A 650 -25.59 -24.37 40.71
CA ALA A 650 -24.83 -25.58 40.98
C ALA A 650 -23.31 -25.33 41.00
N PRO A 651 -22.59 -25.90 41.97
CA PRO A 651 -21.15 -25.69 42.11
C PRO A 651 -20.39 -26.11 40.85
N ARG A 652 -19.40 -25.32 40.42
CA ARG A 652 -18.56 -25.60 39.26
C ARG A 652 -17.08 -25.50 39.59
N LYS A 653 -16.31 -26.52 39.23
CA LYS A 653 -14.87 -26.50 39.43
C LYS A 653 -14.16 -25.75 38.30
N LEU A 654 -13.48 -24.66 38.61
CA LEU A 654 -12.72 -23.84 37.67
C LEU A 654 -11.24 -23.88 38.07
N ARG A 655 -10.40 -24.47 37.23
CA ARG A 655 -8.95 -24.64 37.44
C ARG A 655 -8.56 -25.14 38.85
N GLY A 656 -9.36 -26.08 39.38
CA GLY A 656 -9.10 -26.69 40.68
C GLY A 656 -9.82 -26.04 41.87
N VAL A 657 -10.36 -24.84 41.72
CA VAL A 657 -11.17 -24.13 42.74
C VAL A 657 -12.65 -24.32 42.44
N GLU A 658 -13.44 -24.67 43.43
CA GLU A 658 -14.87 -24.85 43.32
C GLU A 658 -15.59 -23.52 43.56
N SER A 659 -16.38 -23.09 42.54
CA SER A 659 -17.15 -21.86 42.57
C SER A 659 -18.62 -22.13 42.95
N HIS A 660 -19.12 -21.47 43.97
CA HIS A 660 -20.48 -21.64 44.52
C HIS A 660 -21.35 -20.43 44.25
N GLY A 661 -21.75 -20.21 43.00
CA GLY A 661 -22.57 -19.09 42.60
C GLY A 661 -21.92 -18.24 41.53
N MET A 662 -22.60 -17.18 41.11
CA MET A 662 -22.16 -16.25 40.06
C MET A 662 -22.49 -14.80 40.46
N ILE A 663 -21.51 -13.88 40.30
CA ILE A 663 -21.76 -12.45 40.46
C ILE A 663 -22.36 -11.92 39.15
N LEU A 664 -23.45 -11.17 39.25
CA LEU A 664 -24.10 -10.52 38.13
C LEU A 664 -23.41 -9.18 37.80
N MET A 665 -23.12 -8.97 36.53
CA MET A 665 -22.38 -7.80 36.06
C MET A 665 -22.87 -7.36 34.70
N VAL A 666 -22.62 -6.11 34.33
CA VAL A 666 -22.82 -5.57 33.00
C VAL A 666 -21.45 -5.19 32.43
N GLU A 667 -21.27 -5.40 31.17
CA GLU A 667 -20.11 -4.90 30.40
C GLU A 667 -20.41 -3.47 29.93
N ASN A 668 -19.53 -2.52 30.25
CA ASN A 668 -19.67 -1.14 29.78
C ASN A 668 -19.18 -0.98 28.34
N LYS A 669 -19.36 0.21 27.76
CA LYS A 669 -18.96 0.54 26.38
C LYS A 669 -17.44 0.41 26.12
N GLU A 670 -16.63 0.33 27.18
CA GLU A 670 -15.17 0.17 27.11
C GLU A 670 -14.74 -1.31 27.22
N GLY A 671 -15.68 -2.25 27.27
CA GLY A 671 -15.40 -3.68 27.46
C GLY A 671 -15.02 -4.05 28.91
N LYS A 672 -15.29 -3.16 29.87
CA LYS A 672 -15.02 -3.41 31.31
C LYS A 672 -16.28 -3.83 32.03
N TYR A 673 -16.16 -4.81 32.91
CA TYR A 673 -17.26 -5.23 33.77
C TYR A 673 -17.55 -4.21 34.88
N VAL A 674 -18.82 -4.03 35.17
CA VAL A 674 -19.35 -3.21 36.27
C VAL A 674 -20.31 -4.05 37.10
N PHE A 675 -20.19 -4.01 38.43
CA PHE A 675 -21.09 -4.74 39.32
C PHE A 675 -22.53 -4.17 39.27
N LEU A 676 -23.51 -5.04 39.23
CA LEU A 676 -24.89 -4.68 39.47
C LEU A 676 -25.08 -4.52 40.95
N ASN A 677 -25.10 -3.27 41.42
CA ASN A 677 -25.27 -2.95 42.84
C ASN A 677 -26.58 -2.19 43.06
N PRO A 678 -27.23 -2.37 44.21
CA PRO A 678 -28.34 -1.47 44.60
C PRO A 678 -27.79 -0.06 44.81
N ASP A 679 -28.54 0.94 44.32
CA ASP A 679 -28.20 2.36 44.45
C ASP A 679 -28.77 2.96 45.76
N ALA A 680 -28.61 2.24 46.89
CA ALA A 680 -29.05 2.68 48.19
C ALA A 680 -28.14 2.13 49.32
N ASP A 681 -27.85 2.96 50.27
CA ASP A 681 -27.15 2.57 51.50
C ASP A 681 -28.05 1.75 52.45
N GLY A 682 -27.44 0.90 53.27
CA GLY A 682 -28.14 0.17 54.33
C GLY A 682 -28.78 -1.16 53.91
N ILE A 683 -28.55 -1.65 52.69
CA ILE A 683 -29.05 -2.97 52.25
C ILE A 683 -28.20 -4.08 52.88
N ALA A 684 -28.84 -4.97 53.65
CA ALA A 684 -28.16 -6.09 54.32
C ALA A 684 -27.74 -7.18 53.33
N ASN A 685 -26.66 -7.93 53.66
CA ASN A 685 -26.32 -9.15 52.94
C ASN A 685 -27.47 -10.15 53.11
N GLY A 686 -27.75 -10.94 52.06
CA GLY A 686 -28.87 -11.88 52.04
C GLY A 686 -30.20 -11.28 51.59
N THR A 687 -30.29 -9.95 51.40
CA THR A 687 -31.50 -9.35 50.83
C THR A 687 -31.76 -9.94 49.46
N GLU A 688 -32.97 -10.48 49.27
CA GLU A 688 -33.41 -11.12 48.04
C GLU A 688 -33.74 -10.06 46.96
N VAL A 689 -33.28 -10.28 45.77
CA VAL A 689 -33.62 -9.49 44.57
C VAL A 689 -34.84 -10.14 43.91
N LYS A 690 -35.94 -9.39 43.82
CA LYS A 690 -37.22 -9.87 43.31
C LYS A 690 -37.53 -9.29 41.94
#